data_6a7ce1eabbdf72e6af2d95c8ca4bb7c7
#
_entry.id   6a7ce1eabbdf72e6af2d95c8ca4bb7c7
#
_cell.length_a   1.000
_cell.length_b   1.000
_cell.length_c   1.000
_cell.angle_alpha   90.00
_cell.angle_beta   90.00
_cell.angle_gamma   90.00
#
_symmetry.space_group_name_H-M   'P 1'
#
loop_
_entity.id
_entity.type
_entity.pdbx_description
1 polymer ?
#
loop_
_entity_poly.entity_id
_entity_poly.type
_entity_poly.pdbx_seq_one_letter_code
_entity_poly.pdbx_strand_id
1 'polypeptide(L)'
;MAGTTPVMGQYEKIKNSYPDCIIFFRLGDFYEMFGEDAREASKILQIVLTSRGGRPMCGIPYHAADNYLLKIISAGRKVAIVEQLEEASKGGKIVDRGVVRVVSPGTLTEEVLSPATNNFILAVSPQKEFFGCVMADISTGEMLARKVQEKDLPGFLKSVDKITEVVYPEGTGLEKYFAPGVFRSPMDKSFFSEYEGRERLKDLFKVKSLAGFDMEEGILLSAAAALLSYLAGTKLDILSSIKSISRIRRGDNLFMDESTIRNLELVEDLTGSSSGATLFGALNRTFTSAGARLLKKRLLSPSRRVEVIRQRQKELALFMDDPGLKDAVGAALSSVKDSERSSSRIAMTGGRLADFLNILSALKAARIIEKKLKGGVFGALNFLPGLMETLDKALARDENGQPAIDPSFDPRMEKCRAKLAILEEWIDDFEDSERRRLGIPKLKVSFNSVFGYYIDVTRVNLGKVPENYIRKQTLVNSERFITHELKEKETEILMLKEELGGIEKEARKVLSDSVRRELGALKELSGKLAGIDVARSFAATAAAGNYVIPEVNDGDEIIIKDSRHPVVEKIHAATFTPNDINLDRKNNQVMLITGPNMAGKSTYIRQTALCVIMAQAGGAIPASSARIGVADRVFTRIGAGDNLVQGASTFMVEMNEAANILNNSTEKSLIIIDELGRGTSTYDGISIAWSCLEYIAGDPRHCRCLFATHFFELIELEEKFPNIKNFNVAVKEWQGKLHFLHKIEKGPADRSYGIHVAELAGIPPSAVARARDIMKELENKHIRTDKTAAPPQLSFFDDGRYEGIIKKIKNADTDNMKPVAALTLLDEMKTELGLPGKDGQGGKK
;
A
#
# COMPACT_ATOMS: atom_id res chain seq x y z
N MET A 1 3.92 3.06 53.00
CA MET A 1 4.12 3.51 51.64
C MET A 1 5.58 3.32 51.29
N ALA A 2 5.94 2.37 50.44
CA ALA A 2 7.33 2.17 50.03
C ALA A 2 7.71 3.39 49.17
N GLY A 3 8.78 4.11 49.61
CA GLY A 3 9.23 5.32 48.96
C GLY A 3 9.60 5.06 47.50
N THR A 4 8.97 5.80 46.60
CA THR A 4 9.26 5.78 45.16
C THR A 4 10.72 6.20 44.96
N THR A 5 11.55 5.33 44.37
CA THR A 5 12.92 5.73 44.03
C THR A 5 12.89 6.89 43.04
N PRO A 6 13.86 7.81 43.06
CA PRO A 6 13.85 8.97 42.18
C PRO A 6 13.72 8.60 40.68
N VAL A 7 14.28 7.45 40.26
CA VAL A 7 14.18 6.92 38.91
C VAL A 7 12.71 6.54 38.55
N MET A 8 12.00 5.91 39.49
CA MET A 8 10.59 5.58 39.33
C MET A 8 9.71 6.81 39.31
N GLY A 9 10.07 7.88 40.06
CA GLY A 9 9.39 9.16 39.98
C GLY A 9 9.50 9.80 38.58
N GLN A 10 10.64 9.69 37.91
CA GLN A 10 10.80 10.14 36.52
C GLN A 10 9.92 9.31 35.57
N TYR A 11 9.90 7.97 35.74
CA TYR A 11 9.06 7.09 34.93
C TYR A 11 7.58 7.43 35.05
N GLU A 12 7.05 7.56 36.27
CA GLU A 12 5.64 7.90 36.54
C GLU A 12 5.26 9.26 35.96
N LYS A 13 6.14 10.28 36.10
CA LYS A 13 5.92 11.60 35.50
C LYS A 13 5.78 11.51 33.96
N ILE A 14 6.67 10.74 33.33
CA ILE A 14 6.62 10.52 31.87
C ILE A 14 5.38 9.73 31.49
N LYS A 15 5.04 8.65 32.21
CA LYS A 15 3.85 7.84 31.92
C LYS A 15 2.56 8.66 32.04
N ASN A 16 2.46 9.55 33.01
CA ASN A 16 1.31 10.46 33.16
C ASN A 16 1.18 11.45 32.00
N SER A 17 2.30 11.84 31.37
CA SER A 17 2.29 12.72 30.19
C SER A 17 2.00 11.95 28.88
N TYR A 18 2.22 10.63 28.85
CA TYR A 18 2.03 9.76 27.69
C TYR A 18 1.26 8.48 28.09
N PRO A 19 0.00 8.62 28.57
CA PRO A 19 -0.75 7.51 29.16
C PRO A 19 -1.06 6.38 28.17
N ASP A 20 -1.21 6.68 26.90
CA ASP A 20 -1.53 5.77 25.78
C ASP A 20 -0.28 5.11 25.14
N CYS A 21 0.94 5.48 25.60
CA CYS A 21 2.18 4.92 25.08
C CYS A 21 2.78 3.88 26.04
N ILE A 22 3.38 2.82 25.49
CA ILE A 22 4.31 1.96 26.22
C ILE A 22 5.64 2.72 26.35
N ILE A 23 6.16 2.84 27.56
CA ILE A 23 7.38 3.62 27.81
C ILE A 23 8.61 2.73 27.69
N PHE A 24 9.48 2.99 26.72
CA PHE A 24 10.84 2.43 26.63
C PHE A 24 11.79 3.32 27.42
N PHE A 25 12.02 2.97 28.67
CA PHE A 25 12.77 3.79 29.62
C PHE A 25 14.23 3.35 29.69
N ARG A 26 15.16 4.19 29.23
CA ARG A 26 16.60 3.87 29.18
C ARG A 26 17.20 3.72 30.57
N LEU A 27 17.74 2.54 30.88
CA LEU A 27 18.50 2.24 32.08
C LEU A 27 19.76 1.40 31.74
N GLY A 28 20.89 2.05 31.64
CA GLY A 28 22.13 1.42 31.18
C GLY A 28 22.01 0.91 29.74
N ASP A 29 22.25 -0.37 29.53
CA ASP A 29 22.20 -1.01 28.21
C ASP A 29 20.82 -1.55 27.84
N PHE A 30 19.77 -1.24 28.62
CA PHE A 30 18.42 -1.72 28.39
C PHE A 30 17.42 -0.58 28.31
N TYR A 31 16.35 -0.84 27.56
CA TYR A 31 15.07 -0.16 27.76
C TYR A 31 14.23 -1.02 28.68
N GLU A 32 13.91 -0.50 29.86
CA GLU A 32 13.06 -1.16 30.83
C GLU A 32 11.65 -0.59 30.79
N MET A 33 10.66 -1.47 30.94
CA MET A 33 9.23 -1.16 31.02
C MET A 33 8.74 -1.58 32.40
N PHE A 34 7.78 -0.82 32.98
CA PHE A 34 7.29 -1.07 34.34
C PHE A 34 5.77 -1.12 34.40
N GLY A 35 5.23 -1.78 35.42
CA GLY A 35 3.79 -1.84 35.72
C GLY A 35 2.97 -2.49 34.62
N GLU A 36 1.91 -1.82 34.17
CA GLU A 36 1.05 -2.32 33.09
C GLU A 36 1.77 -2.34 31.73
N ASP A 37 2.66 -1.39 31.44
CA ASP A 37 3.47 -1.40 30.25
C ASP A 37 4.32 -2.67 30.16
N ALA A 38 4.90 -3.12 31.28
CA ALA A 38 5.68 -4.35 31.33
C ALA A 38 4.82 -5.60 31.11
N ARG A 39 3.61 -5.65 31.67
CA ARG A 39 2.70 -6.77 31.50
C ARG A 39 2.24 -6.89 30.05
N GLU A 40 1.93 -5.79 29.42
CA GLU A 40 1.49 -5.73 28.05
C GLU A 40 2.64 -6.03 27.09
N ALA A 41 3.77 -5.36 27.25
CA ALA A 41 4.97 -5.55 26.40
C ALA A 41 5.51 -6.97 26.51
N SER A 42 5.56 -7.56 27.71
CA SER A 42 5.98 -8.95 27.91
C SER A 42 5.16 -9.94 27.08
N LYS A 43 3.83 -9.76 27.01
CA LYS A 43 2.92 -10.60 26.20
C LYS A 43 3.16 -10.41 24.69
N ILE A 44 3.25 -9.15 24.23
CA ILE A 44 3.43 -8.84 22.82
C ILE A 44 4.82 -9.32 22.33
N LEU A 45 5.86 -9.06 23.12
CA LEU A 45 7.25 -9.33 22.74
C LEU A 45 7.67 -10.78 23.04
N GLN A 46 6.87 -11.52 23.84
CA GLN A 46 7.18 -12.87 24.32
C GLN A 46 8.52 -12.90 25.11
N ILE A 47 8.73 -11.90 25.98
CA ILE A 47 9.89 -11.81 26.86
C ILE A 47 9.51 -12.03 28.33
N VAL A 48 10.49 -12.37 29.15
CA VAL A 48 10.30 -12.68 30.55
C VAL A 48 9.81 -11.46 31.34
N LEU A 49 8.70 -11.61 32.04
CA LEU A 49 8.21 -10.64 33.02
C LEU A 49 8.89 -10.92 34.38
N THR A 50 9.62 -9.96 34.87
CA THR A 50 10.29 -9.99 36.18
C THR A 50 9.68 -8.97 37.13
N SER A 51 10.29 -8.74 38.29
CA SER A 51 9.89 -7.65 39.17
C SER A 51 11.10 -6.88 39.69
N ARG A 52 10.93 -5.57 39.84
CA ARG A 52 11.93 -4.69 40.46
C ARG A 52 11.26 -3.83 41.51
N GLY A 53 11.69 -3.98 42.77
CA GLY A 53 11.06 -3.27 43.87
C GLY A 53 9.58 -3.61 44.07
N GLY A 54 9.17 -4.84 43.82
CA GLY A 54 7.78 -5.31 43.92
C GLY A 54 6.86 -4.90 42.74
N ARG A 55 7.38 -4.24 41.72
CA ARG A 55 6.63 -3.84 40.53
C ARG A 55 7.00 -4.75 39.33
N PRO A 56 6.02 -5.17 38.50
CA PRO A 56 6.29 -5.87 37.26
C PRO A 56 7.26 -5.09 36.38
N MET A 57 8.23 -5.77 35.78
CA MET A 57 9.24 -5.20 34.93
C MET A 57 9.64 -6.16 33.82
N CYS A 58 9.87 -5.68 32.62
CA CYS A 58 10.57 -6.38 31.55
C CYS A 58 11.53 -5.40 30.84
N GLY A 59 12.52 -5.93 30.14
CA GLY A 59 13.52 -5.11 29.48
C GLY A 59 14.03 -5.72 28.19
N ILE A 60 14.49 -4.86 27.28
CA ILE A 60 15.07 -5.22 26.00
C ILE A 60 16.43 -4.52 25.84
N PRO A 61 17.42 -5.15 25.18
CA PRO A 61 18.68 -4.49 24.87
C PRO A 61 18.46 -3.28 23.96
N TYR A 62 19.05 -2.11 24.28
CA TYR A 62 18.82 -0.89 23.53
C TYR A 62 19.27 -0.98 22.07
N HIS A 63 20.35 -1.71 21.78
CA HIS A 63 20.90 -1.90 20.45
C HIS A 63 19.99 -2.77 19.54
N ALA A 64 19.08 -3.53 20.13
CA ALA A 64 18.13 -4.38 19.42
C ALA A 64 16.70 -3.79 19.42
N ALA A 65 16.51 -2.57 19.93
CA ALA A 65 15.19 -1.98 20.16
C ALA A 65 14.31 -1.90 18.92
N ASP A 66 14.88 -1.67 17.73
CA ASP A 66 14.13 -1.51 16.47
C ASP A 66 13.24 -2.72 16.17
N ASN A 67 13.73 -3.95 16.38
CA ASN A 67 12.96 -5.19 16.16
C ASN A 67 11.81 -5.36 17.17
N TYR A 68 12.03 -4.97 18.42
CA TYR A 68 11.02 -5.02 19.47
C TYR A 68 9.97 -3.92 19.32
N LEU A 69 10.40 -2.72 18.91
CA LEU A 69 9.54 -1.59 18.59
C LEU A 69 8.51 -1.98 17.54
N LEU A 70 8.95 -2.64 16.47
CA LEU A 70 8.04 -3.14 15.42
C LEU A 70 6.94 -4.03 15.96
N LYS A 71 7.28 -4.99 16.81
CA LYS A 71 6.28 -5.92 17.35
C LYS A 71 5.20 -5.18 18.14
N ILE A 72 5.58 -4.19 18.94
CA ILE A 72 4.64 -3.36 19.72
C ILE A 72 3.79 -2.50 18.79
N ILE A 73 4.40 -1.85 17.80
CA ILE A 73 3.70 -1.03 16.81
C ILE A 73 2.73 -1.88 15.97
N SER A 74 3.16 -3.08 15.54
CA SER A 74 2.30 -4.02 14.80
C SER A 74 1.13 -4.55 15.63
N ALA A 75 1.27 -4.57 16.96
CA ALA A 75 0.17 -4.86 17.89
C ALA A 75 -0.77 -3.66 18.13
N GLY A 76 -0.59 -2.55 17.38
CA GLY A 76 -1.45 -1.37 17.47
C GLY A 76 -1.19 -0.50 18.71
N ARG A 77 0.05 -0.47 19.22
CA ARG A 77 0.42 0.36 20.39
C ARG A 77 1.43 1.43 20.00
N LYS A 78 1.38 2.59 20.68
CA LYS A 78 2.39 3.64 20.58
C LYS A 78 3.52 3.38 21.58
N VAL A 79 4.73 3.85 21.26
CA VAL A 79 5.89 3.76 22.14
C VAL A 79 6.49 5.14 22.34
N ALA A 80 6.75 5.50 23.60
CA ALA A 80 7.56 6.68 23.94
C ALA A 80 8.98 6.23 24.32
N ILE A 81 9.96 6.65 23.54
CA ILE A 81 11.38 6.36 23.76
C ILE A 81 11.96 7.44 24.66
N VAL A 82 12.52 7.01 25.79
CA VAL A 82 13.06 7.87 26.84
C VAL A 82 14.55 7.64 26.95
N GLU A 83 15.34 8.69 26.72
CA GLU A 83 16.80 8.67 26.78
C GLU A 83 17.32 9.51 27.94
N GLN A 84 18.58 9.28 28.30
CA GLN A 84 19.33 10.12 29.24
C GLN A 84 19.70 11.43 28.53
N LEU A 85 19.33 12.56 29.11
CA LEU A 85 19.59 13.91 28.56
C LEU A 85 20.99 14.42 28.83
N GLU A 86 21.67 13.83 29.85
CA GLU A 86 23.01 14.19 30.25
C GLU A 86 23.90 12.95 30.35
N GLU A 87 25.18 13.07 30.03
CA GLU A 87 26.16 12.01 30.26
C GLU A 87 26.32 11.79 31.78
N ALA A 88 26.47 10.54 32.21
CA ALA A 88 26.63 10.18 33.61
C ALA A 88 27.90 10.82 34.19
N SER A 89 27.76 11.95 34.89
CA SER A 89 28.87 12.59 35.58
C SER A 89 29.34 11.69 36.72
N LYS A 90 30.66 11.60 36.96
CA LYS A 90 31.31 10.80 38.01
C LYS A 90 30.91 11.15 39.47
N GLY A 91 29.87 11.99 39.66
CA GLY A 91 29.46 12.55 40.95
C GLY A 91 28.15 12.01 41.54
N GLY A 92 27.61 10.89 41.12
CA GLY A 92 26.47 10.25 41.82
C GLY A 92 25.12 10.97 41.68
N LYS A 93 24.98 12.00 40.86
CA LYS A 93 23.69 12.64 40.53
C LYS A 93 22.87 11.76 39.62
N ILE A 94 21.57 11.69 39.92
CA ILE A 94 20.60 10.97 39.06
C ILE A 94 20.51 11.71 37.74
N VAL A 95 20.81 11.00 36.66
CA VAL A 95 20.75 11.54 35.29
C VAL A 95 19.30 11.81 34.93
N ASP A 96 19.03 13.01 34.42
CA ASP A 96 17.72 13.38 33.92
C ASP A 96 17.40 12.63 32.62
N ARG A 97 16.13 12.16 32.50
CA ARG A 97 15.62 11.43 31.37
C ARG A 97 14.43 12.15 30.78
N GLY A 98 14.38 12.18 29.45
CA GLY A 98 13.30 12.81 28.74
C GLY A 98 12.83 11.97 27.53
N VAL A 99 11.60 12.19 27.13
CA VAL A 99 11.06 11.61 25.90
C VAL A 99 11.74 12.29 24.72
N VAL A 100 12.51 11.51 23.97
CA VAL A 100 13.20 11.97 22.75
C VAL A 100 12.39 11.67 21.50
N ARG A 101 11.48 10.70 21.59
CA ARG A 101 10.68 10.27 20.44
C ARG A 101 9.40 9.56 20.88
N VAL A 102 8.28 9.87 20.22
CA VAL A 102 7.06 9.07 20.26
C VAL A 102 6.87 8.39 18.90
N VAL A 103 6.70 7.07 18.91
CA VAL A 103 6.56 6.24 17.71
C VAL A 103 5.16 5.66 17.65
N SER A 104 4.52 5.83 16.51
CA SER A 104 3.22 5.23 16.13
C SER A 104 3.35 4.49 14.80
N PRO A 105 2.34 3.75 14.34
CA PRO A 105 2.40 3.07 13.05
C PRO A 105 2.73 3.99 11.88
N GLY A 106 2.18 5.20 11.84
CA GLY A 106 2.42 6.19 10.77
C GLY A 106 3.74 6.94 10.90
N THR A 107 4.36 6.94 12.09
CA THR A 107 5.62 7.69 12.36
C THR A 107 6.85 6.79 12.40
N LEU A 108 6.72 5.55 11.94
CA LEU A 108 7.80 4.59 11.85
C LEU A 108 8.78 4.96 10.72
N THR A 109 10.09 4.99 11.01
CA THR A 109 11.15 5.38 10.05
C THR A 109 12.27 4.34 9.92
N GLU A 110 12.17 3.23 10.64
CA GLU A 110 13.16 2.17 10.73
C GLU A 110 13.32 1.39 9.39
N GLU A 111 14.45 0.70 9.22
CA GLU A 111 14.76 -0.09 8.02
C GLU A 111 13.86 -1.30 7.80
N VAL A 112 13.06 -1.64 8.80
CA VAL A 112 12.08 -2.71 8.80
C VAL A 112 10.81 -2.42 7.98
N LEU A 113 10.64 -1.18 7.48
CA LEU A 113 9.57 -0.87 6.52
C LEU A 113 9.82 -1.60 5.20
N SER A 114 8.76 -2.21 4.66
CA SER A 114 8.83 -2.84 3.33
C SER A 114 9.42 -1.88 2.30
N PRO A 115 10.46 -2.28 1.55
CA PRO A 115 11.12 -1.39 0.60
C PRO A 115 10.21 -0.86 -0.51
N ALA A 116 9.28 -1.69 -0.97
CA ALA A 116 8.38 -1.39 -2.09
C ALA A 116 7.04 -0.75 -1.65
N THR A 117 6.89 -0.35 -0.37
CA THR A 117 5.62 0.15 0.17
C THR A 117 5.84 1.45 0.90
N ASN A 118 4.97 2.45 0.67
CA ASN A 118 4.92 3.67 1.46
C ASN A 118 4.34 3.40 2.86
N ASN A 119 4.51 4.37 3.77
CA ASN A 119 3.97 4.33 5.12
C ASN A 119 3.26 5.65 5.44
N PHE A 120 2.01 5.80 4.91
CA PHE A 120 1.29 7.05 5.05
C PHE A 120 0.56 7.18 6.38
N ILE A 121 0.70 8.35 7.00
CA ILE A 121 -0.22 8.89 7.99
C ILE A 121 -1.14 9.88 7.29
N LEU A 122 -2.45 9.75 7.50
CA LEU A 122 -3.49 10.55 6.85
C LEU A 122 -4.23 11.40 7.89
N ALA A 123 -4.37 12.71 7.63
CA ALA A 123 -5.32 13.55 8.34
C ALA A 123 -6.57 13.79 7.49
N VAL A 124 -7.75 13.63 8.11
CA VAL A 124 -9.04 13.82 7.46
C VAL A 124 -9.82 14.92 8.17
N SER A 125 -10.16 15.98 7.45
CA SER A 125 -11.02 17.08 7.94
C SER A 125 -12.36 17.05 7.21
N PRO A 126 -13.50 16.90 7.91
CA PRO A 126 -14.82 16.89 7.30
C PRO A 126 -15.36 18.31 7.08
N GLN A 127 -15.99 18.55 5.92
CA GLN A 127 -16.73 19.80 5.65
C GLN A 127 -17.90 19.53 4.69
N LYS A 128 -19.14 19.49 5.20
CA LYS A 128 -20.35 19.11 4.45
C LYS A 128 -20.17 17.75 3.76
N GLU A 129 -20.31 17.70 2.45
CA GLU A 129 -20.17 16.50 1.60
C GLU A 129 -18.72 16.20 1.17
N PHE A 130 -17.74 16.96 1.67
CA PHE A 130 -16.34 16.83 1.28
C PHE A 130 -15.45 16.53 2.47
N PHE A 131 -14.36 15.86 2.18
CA PHE A 131 -13.27 15.61 3.09
C PHE A 131 -11.98 16.22 2.54
N GLY A 132 -11.28 16.99 3.38
CA GLY A 132 -9.89 17.38 3.16
C GLY A 132 -8.99 16.27 3.65
N CYS A 133 -8.26 15.66 2.76
CA CYS A 133 -7.32 14.58 3.03
C CYS A 133 -5.89 15.10 2.81
N VAL A 134 -5.08 15.13 3.86
CA VAL A 134 -3.65 15.44 3.77
C VAL A 134 -2.88 14.29 4.38
N MET A 135 -1.94 13.74 3.63
CA MET A 135 -1.17 12.59 4.05
C MET A 135 0.33 12.82 3.90
N ALA A 136 1.12 12.21 4.77
CA ALA A 136 2.56 12.24 4.71
C ALA A 136 3.16 10.85 4.93
N ASP A 137 4.16 10.51 4.13
CA ASP A 137 5.09 9.42 4.43
C ASP A 137 6.38 10.02 4.98
N ILE A 138 6.54 9.91 6.29
CA ILE A 138 7.67 10.50 7.00
C ILE A 138 8.98 9.86 6.57
N SER A 139 8.95 8.56 6.27
CA SER A 139 10.16 7.82 5.89
C SER A 139 10.75 8.30 4.56
N THR A 140 9.90 8.78 3.63
CA THR A 140 10.31 9.35 2.33
C THR A 140 10.26 10.87 2.33
N GLY A 141 9.50 11.48 3.26
CA GLY A 141 9.20 12.91 3.31
C GLY A 141 8.28 13.38 2.18
N GLU A 142 7.49 12.47 1.61
CA GLU A 142 6.42 12.80 0.65
C GLU A 142 5.21 13.33 1.41
N MET A 143 4.61 14.44 0.91
CA MET A 143 3.36 14.98 1.44
C MET A 143 2.38 15.26 0.31
N LEU A 144 1.15 14.77 0.43
CA LEU A 144 0.10 14.82 -0.58
C LEU A 144 -1.17 15.39 0.00
N ALA A 145 -1.94 16.14 -0.80
CA ALA A 145 -3.22 16.69 -0.40
C ALA A 145 -4.29 16.42 -1.46
N ARG A 146 -5.50 16.07 -1.02
CA ARG A 146 -6.65 15.86 -1.92
C ARG A 146 -7.96 16.25 -1.23
N LYS A 147 -8.83 16.93 -1.99
CA LYS A 147 -10.23 17.11 -1.61
C LYS A 147 -11.05 15.97 -2.22
N VAL A 148 -11.81 15.27 -1.40
CA VAL A 148 -12.54 14.06 -1.77
C VAL A 148 -14.02 14.24 -1.44
N GLN A 149 -14.95 13.81 -2.30
CA GLN A 149 -16.35 13.71 -1.94
C GLN A 149 -16.57 12.52 -0.99
N GLU A 150 -17.55 12.62 -0.09
CA GLU A 150 -17.84 11.55 0.88
C GLU A 150 -18.00 10.17 0.21
N LYS A 151 -18.76 10.11 -0.89
CA LYS A 151 -18.98 8.88 -1.65
C LYS A 151 -17.72 8.28 -2.29
N ASP A 152 -16.72 9.12 -2.61
CA ASP A 152 -15.46 8.70 -3.26
C ASP A 152 -14.36 8.35 -2.22
N LEU A 153 -14.60 8.62 -0.91
CA LEU A 153 -13.59 8.44 0.13
C LEU A 153 -13.10 6.98 0.26
N PRO A 154 -13.95 5.94 0.29
CA PRO A 154 -13.48 4.56 0.39
C PRO A 154 -12.55 4.16 -0.76
N GLY A 155 -12.91 4.50 -2.00
CA GLY A 155 -12.08 4.26 -3.18
C GLY A 155 -10.76 5.04 -3.14
N PHE A 156 -10.78 6.27 -2.65
CA PHE A 156 -9.56 7.06 -2.45
C PHE A 156 -8.62 6.41 -1.43
N LEU A 157 -9.12 5.98 -0.28
CA LEU A 157 -8.31 5.35 0.76
C LEU A 157 -7.59 4.09 0.24
N LYS A 158 -8.24 3.33 -0.64
CA LYS A 158 -7.64 2.12 -1.27
C LYS A 158 -6.71 2.44 -2.44
N SER A 159 -6.87 3.58 -3.09
CA SER A 159 -5.96 4.03 -4.16
C SER A 159 -4.60 4.53 -3.64
N VAL A 160 -4.48 4.73 -2.33
CA VAL A 160 -3.22 5.03 -1.65
C VAL A 160 -2.51 3.73 -1.29
N ASP A 161 -1.22 3.64 -1.53
CA ASP A 161 -0.45 2.40 -1.37
C ASP A 161 -0.65 1.76 0.02
N LYS A 162 -0.39 2.50 1.10
CA LYS A 162 -0.62 2.01 2.45
C LYS A 162 -0.84 3.17 3.42
N ILE A 163 -2.04 3.26 3.96
CA ILE A 163 -2.37 4.13 5.09
C ILE A 163 -2.27 3.29 6.36
N THR A 164 -1.36 3.61 7.25
CA THR A 164 -1.13 2.88 8.49
C THR A 164 -1.75 3.56 9.70
N GLU A 165 -1.98 4.88 9.60
CA GLU A 165 -2.54 5.68 10.68
C GLU A 165 -3.43 6.79 10.14
N VAL A 166 -4.54 7.08 10.84
CA VAL A 166 -5.46 8.16 10.47
C VAL A 166 -5.68 9.09 11.67
N VAL A 167 -5.49 10.39 11.41
CA VAL A 167 -5.77 11.50 12.32
C VAL A 167 -7.10 12.15 11.90
N TYR A 168 -8.04 12.31 12.83
CA TYR A 168 -9.37 12.84 12.53
C TYR A 168 -9.99 13.54 13.75
N PRO A 169 -10.98 14.45 13.56
CA PRO A 169 -11.61 15.15 14.67
C PRO A 169 -12.46 14.21 15.51
N GLU A 170 -12.28 14.24 16.83
CA GLU A 170 -13.01 13.41 17.78
C GLU A 170 -14.54 13.62 17.68
N GLY A 171 -15.32 12.55 17.82
CA GLY A 171 -16.78 12.59 17.83
C GLY A 171 -17.43 12.85 16.46
N THR A 172 -16.71 12.64 15.34
CA THR A 172 -17.26 12.84 13.98
C THR A 172 -17.83 11.57 13.33
N GLY A 173 -17.64 10.40 13.93
CA GLY A 173 -18.11 9.13 13.36
C GLY A 173 -17.38 8.69 12.08
N LEU A 174 -16.19 9.23 11.84
CA LEU A 174 -15.37 8.90 10.66
C LEU A 174 -14.74 7.51 10.72
N GLU A 175 -14.75 6.88 11.89
CA GLU A 175 -14.18 5.54 12.15
C GLU A 175 -14.73 4.47 11.22
N LYS A 176 -15.98 4.64 10.76
CA LYS A 176 -16.66 3.72 9.84
C LYS A 176 -16.01 3.59 8.46
N TYR A 177 -15.23 4.60 8.05
CA TYR A 177 -14.55 4.62 6.75
C TYR A 177 -13.18 3.95 6.77
N PHE A 178 -12.60 3.74 7.96
CA PHE A 178 -11.24 3.23 8.09
C PHE A 178 -11.23 1.71 8.27
N ALA A 179 -10.40 1.04 7.46
CA ALA A 179 -10.28 -0.40 7.51
C ALA A 179 -9.86 -0.93 8.90
N PRO A 180 -10.26 -2.14 9.29
CA PRO A 180 -9.68 -2.82 10.44
C PRO A 180 -8.16 -2.90 10.30
N GLY A 181 -7.41 -2.57 11.34
CA GLY A 181 -5.94 -2.58 11.31
C GLY A 181 -5.29 -1.25 10.97
N VAL A 182 -6.03 -0.24 10.50
CA VAL A 182 -5.55 1.13 10.43
C VAL A 182 -5.58 1.74 11.83
N PHE A 183 -4.43 2.27 12.27
CA PHE A 183 -4.34 2.89 13.59
C PHE A 183 -5.13 4.21 13.62
N ARG A 184 -5.92 4.42 14.67
CA ARG A 184 -6.85 5.55 14.81
C ARG A 184 -6.34 6.52 15.85
N SER A 185 -6.10 7.76 15.47
CA SER A 185 -5.62 8.85 16.32
C SER A 185 -6.62 10.02 16.32
N PRO A 186 -7.72 9.94 17.11
CA PRO A 186 -8.63 11.05 17.26
C PRO A 186 -7.92 12.25 17.91
N MET A 187 -8.24 13.47 17.46
CA MET A 187 -7.72 14.71 18.01
C MET A 187 -8.87 15.70 18.27
N ASP A 188 -8.67 16.59 19.22
CA ASP A 188 -9.60 17.68 19.49
C ASP A 188 -9.83 18.52 18.21
N LYS A 189 -11.07 18.98 18.01
CA LYS A 189 -11.47 19.75 16.83
C LYS A 189 -10.71 21.05 16.65
N SER A 190 -10.17 21.62 17.73
CA SER A 190 -9.35 22.85 17.70
C SER A 190 -8.07 22.70 16.86
N PHE A 191 -7.54 21.49 16.73
CA PHE A 191 -6.36 21.23 15.89
C PHE A 191 -6.65 21.30 14.38
N PHE A 192 -7.93 21.28 13.97
CA PHE A 192 -8.36 21.36 12.58
C PHE A 192 -8.67 22.82 12.19
N SER A 193 -7.72 23.72 12.38
CA SER A 193 -7.83 25.14 12.11
C SER A 193 -7.26 25.51 10.74
N GLU A 194 -8.07 26.16 9.90
CA GLU A 194 -7.61 26.68 8.59
C GLU A 194 -6.46 27.69 8.76
N TYR A 195 -6.59 28.61 9.73
CA TYR A 195 -5.57 29.62 10.01
C TYR A 195 -4.24 28.99 10.40
N GLU A 196 -4.27 28.08 11.37
CA GLU A 196 -3.06 27.37 11.83
C GLU A 196 -2.41 26.56 10.69
N GLY A 197 -3.21 25.89 9.87
CA GLY A 197 -2.70 25.13 8.73
C GLY A 197 -1.99 26.01 7.71
N ARG A 198 -2.53 27.17 7.44
CA ARG A 198 -1.93 28.16 6.53
C ARG A 198 -0.60 28.65 7.05
N GLU A 199 -0.54 29.09 8.29
CA GLU A 199 0.70 29.65 8.86
C GLU A 199 1.77 28.57 9.02
N ARG A 200 1.44 27.39 9.54
CA ARG A 200 2.39 26.27 9.68
C ARG A 200 2.96 25.77 8.34
N LEU A 201 2.16 25.71 7.28
CA LEU A 201 2.67 25.35 5.95
C LEU A 201 3.60 26.43 5.38
N LYS A 202 3.29 27.73 5.59
CA LYS A 202 4.16 28.83 5.18
C LYS A 202 5.51 28.76 5.90
N ASP A 203 5.48 28.52 7.20
CA ASP A 203 6.70 28.38 8.02
C ASP A 203 7.52 27.16 7.61
N LEU A 204 6.84 26.02 7.39
CA LEU A 204 7.49 24.76 6.98
C LEU A 204 8.24 24.91 5.64
N PHE A 205 7.58 25.53 4.67
CA PHE A 205 8.16 25.70 3.31
C PHE A 205 8.92 27.02 3.14
N LYS A 206 8.93 27.89 4.17
CA LYS A 206 9.58 29.21 4.16
C LYS A 206 9.10 30.08 3.01
N VAL A 207 7.77 30.12 2.78
CA VAL A 207 7.12 30.87 1.71
C VAL A 207 6.12 31.89 2.24
N LYS A 208 5.88 32.96 1.47
CA LYS A 208 4.88 33.97 1.83
C LYS A 208 3.46 33.61 1.36
N SER A 209 3.32 32.74 0.36
CA SER A 209 2.05 32.31 -0.20
C SER A 209 2.07 30.82 -0.52
N LEU A 210 0.91 30.17 -0.37
CA LEU A 210 0.70 28.76 -0.68
C LEU A 210 0.13 28.53 -2.09
N ALA A 211 -0.09 29.59 -2.86
CA ALA A 211 -0.64 29.51 -4.22
C ALA A 211 0.19 28.60 -5.15
N GLY A 212 1.53 28.66 -5.02
CA GLY A 212 2.44 27.77 -5.78
C GLY A 212 2.30 26.28 -5.49
N PHE A 213 1.71 25.94 -4.34
CA PHE A 213 1.41 24.55 -3.94
C PHE A 213 -0.05 24.17 -4.17
N ASP A 214 -0.88 25.11 -4.67
CA ASP A 214 -2.34 24.91 -4.83
C ASP A 214 -3.07 24.53 -3.51
N MET A 215 -2.57 25.11 -2.38
CA MET A 215 -3.02 24.76 -1.01
C MET A 215 -3.76 25.95 -0.36
N GLU A 216 -4.79 26.49 -1.05
CA GLU A 216 -5.55 27.63 -0.55
C GLU A 216 -6.94 27.25 0.00
N GLU A 217 -7.44 26.03 -0.29
CA GLU A 217 -8.73 25.58 0.21
C GLU A 217 -8.71 25.30 1.72
N GLY A 218 -9.64 25.95 2.48
CA GLY A 218 -9.69 25.86 3.94
C GLY A 218 -9.79 24.45 4.49
N ILE A 219 -10.53 23.56 3.80
CA ILE A 219 -10.65 22.15 4.23
C ILE A 219 -9.32 21.39 4.17
N LEU A 220 -8.46 21.69 3.18
CA LEU A 220 -7.12 21.08 3.08
C LEU A 220 -6.18 21.69 4.12
N LEU A 221 -6.30 22.99 4.37
CA LEU A 221 -5.51 23.67 5.40
C LEU A 221 -5.85 23.14 6.79
N SER A 222 -7.13 22.90 7.08
CA SER A 222 -7.57 22.30 8.35
C SER A 222 -7.01 20.90 8.55
N ALA A 223 -7.02 20.06 7.53
CA ALA A 223 -6.39 18.72 7.59
C ALA A 223 -4.86 18.82 7.76
N ALA A 224 -4.21 19.76 7.08
CA ALA A 224 -2.78 20.00 7.21
C ALA A 224 -2.41 20.48 8.63
N ALA A 225 -3.23 21.36 9.25
CA ALA A 225 -3.03 21.81 10.63
C ALA A 225 -2.96 20.62 11.59
N ALA A 226 -3.95 19.73 11.52
CA ALA A 226 -4.02 18.55 12.37
C ALA A 226 -2.83 17.61 12.17
N LEU A 227 -2.50 17.32 10.90
CA LEU A 227 -1.35 16.47 10.57
C LEU A 227 -0.04 17.04 11.11
N LEU A 228 0.24 18.31 10.84
CA LEU A 228 1.47 18.98 11.29
C LEU A 228 1.53 19.10 12.82
N SER A 229 0.40 19.33 13.48
CA SER A 229 0.32 19.35 14.95
C SER A 229 0.61 17.97 15.53
N TYR A 230 0.03 16.93 14.94
CA TYR A 230 0.27 15.55 15.37
C TYR A 230 1.74 15.17 15.22
N LEU A 231 2.34 15.46 14.06
CA LEU A 231 3.73 15.17 13.78
C LEU A 231 4.68 15.96 14.71
N ALA A 232 4.40 17.21 15.01
CA ALA A 232 5.18 18.01 15.98
C ALA A 232 5.14 17.40 17.39
N GLY A 233 4.04 16.77 17.79
CA GLY A 233 3.90 16.07 19.08
C GLY A 233 4.79 14.84 19.21
N THR A 234 5.37 14.31 18.13
CA THR A 234 6.25 13.13 18.14
C THR A 234 7.65 13.41 18.65
N LYS A 235 8.01 14.67 18.89
CA LYS A 235 9.32 15.17 19.37
C LYS A 235 10.53 14.87 18.48
N LEU A 236 10.33 14.28 17.31
CA LEU A 236 11.34 14.23 16.25
C LEU A 236 11.25 15.47 15.37
N ASP A 237 12.38 15.88 14.81
CA ASP A 237 12.39 16.90 13.75
C ASP A 237 11.88 16.32 12.42
N ILE A 238 10.70 15.67 12.50
CA ILE A 238 10.05 15.00 11.36
C ILE A 238 9.77 16.00 10.22
N LEU A 239 9.38 17.20 10.58
CA LEU A 239 9.03 18.24 9.63
C LEU A 239 10.21 18.68 8.76
N SER A 240 11.44 18.52 9.25
CA SER A 240 12.66 18.83 8.47
C SER A 240 12.80 17.96 7.22
N SER A 241 12.23 16.76 7.24
CA SER A 241 12.24 15.83 6.10
C SER A 241 11.26 16.21 4.99
N ILE A 242 10.19 16.98 5.29
CA ILE A 242 9.15 17.36 4.33
C ILE A 242 9.57 18.67 3.64
N LYS A 243 9.75 18.67 2.33
CA LYS A 243 10.21 19.85 1.57
C LYS A 243 9.15 20.43 0.63
N SER A 244 8.10 19.69 0.34
CA SER A 244 7.00 20.14 -0.51
C SER A 244 5.72 19.38 -0.21
N ILE A 245 4.61 19.93 -0.64
CA ILE A 245 3.32 19.26 -0.67
C ILE A 245 2.79 19.26 -2.11
N SER A 246 2.28 18.13 -2.56
CA SER A 246 1.71 17.99 -3.90
C SER A 246 0.20 17.80 -3.81
N ARG A 247 -0.55 18.62 -4.53
CA ARG A 247 -1.99 18.48 -4.61
C ARG A 247 -2.39 17.50 -5.72
N ILE A 248 -3.20 16.51 -5.37
CA ILE A 248 -3.85 15.59 -6.31
C ILE A 248 -5.22 16.18 -6.66
N ARG A 249 -5.37 16.66 -7.90
CA ARG A 249 -6.66 17.24 -8.36
C ARG A 249 -7.63 16.14 -8.77
N ARG A 250 -8.92 16.41 -8.59
CA ARG A 250 -9.97 15.54 -9.13
C ARG A 250 -9.87 15.56 -10.66
N GLY A 251 -9.73 14.36 -11.25
CA GLY A 251 -9.65 14.22 -12.72
C GLY A 251 -8.23 14.07 -13.28
N ASP A 252 -7.15 14.23 -12.49
CA ASP A 252 -5.78 13.97 -12.97
C ASP A 252 -5.51 12.47 -13.15
N ASN A 253 -6.15 11.63 -12.33
CA ASN A 253 -5.93 10.19 -12.31
C ASN A 253 -7.21 9.42 -12.61
N LEU A 254 -7.04 8.23 -13.17
CA LEU A 254 -8.05 7.21 -13.30
C LEU A 254 -8.58 6.83 -11.92
N PHE A 255 -9.90 6.89 -11.74
CA PHE A 255 -10.54 6.43 -10.51
C PHE A 255 -10.84 4.92 -10.59
N MET A 256 -10.50 4.22 -9.53
CA MET A 256 -10.88 2.83 -9.28
C MET A 256 -11.42 2.73 -7.86
N ASP A 257 -12.53 2.04 -7.67
CA ASP A 257 -13.05 1.77 -6.33
C ASP A 257 -12.30 0.60 -5.67
N GLU A 258 -12.60 0.37 -4.39
CA GLU A 258 -11.96 -0.70 -3.62
C GLU A 258 -12.17 -2.09 -4.25
N SER A 259 -13.39 -2.36 -4.72
CA SER A 259 -13.74 -3.62 -5.38
C SER A 259 -12.91 -3.82 -6.64
N THR A 260 -12.74 -2.77 -7.45
CA THR A 260 -11.98 -2.82 -8.69
C THR A 260 -10.50 -3.12 -8.45
N ILE A 261 -9.87 -2.44 -7.48
CA ILE A 261 -8.45 -2.68 -7.14
C ILE A 261 -8.24 -4.12 -6.69
N ARG A 262 -9.14 -4.64 -5.85
CA ARG A 262 -9.11 -6.01 -5.35
C ARG A 262 -9.41 -7.04 -6.44
N ASN A 263 -10.50 -6.84 -7.21
CA ASN A 263 -10.96 -7.81 -8.21
C ASN A 263 -9.99 -7.94 -9.38
N LEU A 264 -9.21 -6.90 -9.68
CA LEU A 264 -8.16 -6.91 -10.70
C LEU A 264 -6.80 -7.35 -10.15
N GLU A 265 -6.69 -7.62 -8.85
CA GLU A 265 -5.45 -8.07 -8.19
C GLU A 265 -4.25 -7.18 -8.57
N LEU A 266 -4.42 -5.86 -8.44
CA LEU A 266 -3.40 -4.91 -8.90
C LEU A 266 -2.10 -5.02 -8.09
N VAL A 267 -2.19 -5.12 -6.76
CA VAL A 267 -1.04 -5.08 -5.83
C VAL A 267 -1.06 -6.19 -4.78
N GLU A 268 -2.24 -6.74 -4.50
CA GLU A 268 -2.49 -7.85 -3.60
C GLU A 268 -3.41 -8.85 -4.31
N ASP A 269 -3.19 -10.13 -4.12
CA ASP A 269 -4.09 -11.19 -4.61
C ASP A 269 -5.35 -11.31 -3.72
N LEU A 270 -6.29 -12.12 -4.13
CA LEU A 270 -7.55 -12.31 -3.38
C LEU A 270 -7.34 -12.88 -1.97
N THR A 271 -6.16 -13.43 -1.67
CA THR A 271 -5.79 -13.92 -0.32
C THR A 271 -5.15 -12.82 0.55
N GLY A 272 -4.93 -11.61 -0.01
CA GLY A 272 -4.25 -10.51 0.66
C GLY A 272 -2.73 -10.60 0.62
N SER A 273 -2.17 -11.50 -0.19
CA SER A 273 -0.72 -11.63 -0.39
C SER A 273 -0.24 -10.73 -1.54
N SER A 274 0.91 -10.08 -1.38
CA SER A 274 1.58 -9.35 -2.46
C SER A 274 2.47 -10.27 -3.32
N SER A 275 1.90 -11.40 -3.73
CA SER A 275 2.59 -12.45 -4.49
C SER A 275 2.93 -12.04 -5.93
N GLY A 276 3.74 -12.84 -6.63
CA GLY A 276 4.00 -12.69 -8.06
C GLY A 276 2.77 -12.83 -8.97
N ALA A 277 1.63 -13.26 -8.42
CA ALA A 277 0.35 -13.42 -9.14
C ALA A 277 -0.44 -12.11 -9.30
N THR A 278 0.08 -10.97 -8.83
CA THR A 278 -0.53 -9.64 -9.00
C THR A 278 -0.02 -8.92 -10.24
N LEU A 279 -0.73 -7.88 -10.70
CA LEU A 279 -0.25 -7.03 -11.80
C LEU A 279 1.10 -6.39 -11.43
N PHE A 280 1.22 -5.84 -10.22
CA PHE A 280 2.48 -5.28 -9.73
C PHE A 280 3.61 -6.33 -9.77
N GLY A 281 3.39 -7.52 -9.22
CA GLY A 281 4.39 -8.60 -9.25
C GLY A 281 4.79 -9.01 -10.67
N ALA A 282 3.82 -8.99 -11.60
CA ALA A 282 4.10 -9.28 -13.00
C ALA A 282 4.96 -8.22 -13.70
N LEU A 283 4.85 -6.95 -13.32
CA LEU A 283 5.53 -5.82 -13.97
C LEU A 283 6.80 -5.36 -13.24
N ASN A 284 6.93 -5.69 -11.96
CA ASN A 284 8.03 -5.18 -11.14
C ASN A 284 9.36 -5.87 -11.46
N ARG A 285 10.19 -5.17 -12.22
CA ARG A 285 11.60 -5.48 -12.50
C ARG A 285 12.50 -4.30 -12.13
N THR A 286 12.06 -3.46 -11.18
CA THR A 286 12.84 -2.34 -10.67
C THR A 286 14.00 -2.82 -9.82
N PHE A 287 15.09 -2.08 -9.84
CA PHE A 287 16.26 -2.33 -8.99
C PHE A 287 16.21 -1.53 -7.70
N THR A 288 15.51 -0.39 -7.70
CA THR A 288 15.48 0.53 -6.57
C THR A 288 14.16 0.45 -5.81
N SER A 289 14.22 0.62 -4.49
CA SER A 289 13.02 0.70 -3.65
C SER A 289 12.10 1.85 -4.04
N ALA A 290 12.68 3.01 -4.37
CA ALA A 290 11.92 4.17 -4.85
C ALA A 290 11.24 3.90 -6.19
N GLY A 291 11.88 3.17 -7.10
CA GLY A 291 11.29 2.71 -8.36
C GLY A 291 10.10 1.78 -8.14
N ALA A 292 10.23 0.81 -7.21
CA ALA A 292 9.13 -0.09 -6.87
C ALA A 292 7.92 0.66 -6.28
N ARG A 293 8.14 1.60 -5.35
CA ARG A 293 7.07 2.47 -4.81
C ARG A 293 6.40 3.28 -5.91
N LEU A 294 7.19 3.89 -6.81
CA LEU A 294 6.66 4.69 -7.91
C LEU A 294 5.85 3.84 -8.90
N LEU A 295 6.30 2.63 -9.24
CA LEU A 295 5.56 1.70 -10.11
C LEU A 295 4.20 1.36 -9.47
N LYS A 296 4.19 0.99 -8.20
CA LYS A 296 2.97 0.68 -7.46
C LYS A 296 2.00 1.86 -7.45
N LYS A 297 2.51 3.07 -7.18
CA LYS A 297 1.73 4.32 -7.24
C LYS A 297 1.14 4.57 -8.62
N ARG A 298 1.90 4.35 -9.72
CA ARG A 298 1.41 4.52 -11.09
C ARG A 298 0.32 3.51 -11.45
N LEU A 299 0.33 2.30 -10.90
CA LEU A 299 -0.71 1.28 -11.11
C LEU A 299 -1.97 1.55 -10.29
N LEU A 300 -1.85 2.03 -9.06
CA LEU A 300 -2.99 2.38 -8.20
C LEU A 300 -3.64 3.72 -8.58
N SER A 301 -2.89 4.60 -9.23
CA SER A 301 -3.34 5.93 -9.64
C SER A 301 -2.81 6.28 -11.04
N PRO A 302 -3.27 5.56 -12.11
CA PRO A 302 -2.85 5.84 -13.48
C PRO A 302 -3.26 7.24 -13.91
N SER A 303 -2.50 7.87 -14.79
CA SER A 303 -2.80 9.22 -15.26
C SER A 303 -3.97 9.22 -16.26
N ARG A 304 -4.77 10.30 -16.24
CA ARG A 304 -5.74 10.62 -17.31
C ARG A 304 -5.18 11.63 -18.31
N ARG A 305 -4.09 12.30 -17.97
CA ARG A 305 -3.47 13.33 -18.80
C ARG A 305 -2.63 12.67 -19.88
N VAL A 306 -3.09 12.78 -21.12
CA VAL A 306 -2.46 12.14 -22.29
C VAL A 306 -1.00 12.58 -22.44
N GLU A 307 -0.69 13.85 -22.16
CA GLU A 307 0.69 14.38 -22.23
C GLU A 307 1.61 13.66 -21.24
N VAL A 308 1.13 13.42 -20.00
CA VAL A 308 1.90 12.70 -18.97
C VAL A 308 2.13 11.26 -19.38
N ILE A 309 1.09 10.60 -19.93
CA ILE A 309 1.17 9.21 -20.41
C ILE A 309 2.18 9.13 -21.55
N ARG A 310 2.07 9.99 -22.55
CA ARG A 310 2.96 10.01 -23.72
C ARG A 310 4.41 10.33 -23.33
N GLN A 311 4.61 11.20 -22.33
CA GLN A 311 5.96 11.46 -21.83
C GLN A 311 6.58 10.19 -21.23
N ARG A 312 5.84 9.47 -20.39
CA ARG A 312 6.27 8.17 -19.82
C ARG A 312 6.53 7.11 -20.91
N GLN A 313 5.71 7.10 -21.96
CA GLN A 313 5.89 6.22 -23.11
C GLN A 313 7.16 6.55 -23.90
N LYS A 314 7.52 7.83 -24.06
CA LYS A 314 8.80 8.23 -24.66
C LYS A 314 10.00 7.79 -23.81
N GLU A 315 9.88 7.89 -22.49
CA GLU A 315 10.89 7.40 -21.55
C GLU A 315 11.08 5.88 -21.66
N LEU A 316 9.98 5.15 -21.82
CA LEU A 316 9.96 3.70 -22.03
C LEU A 316 10.56 3.32 -23.39
N ALA A 317 10.17 4.00 -24.48
CA ALA A 317 10.63 3.72 -25.83
C ALA A 317 12.15 3.77 -25.94
N LEU A 318 12.80 4.74 -25.27
CA LEU A 318 14.26 4.85 -25.24
C LEU A 318 14.96 3.55 -24.84
N PHE A 319 14.39 2.82 -23.85
CA PHE A 319 14.97 1.56 -23.38
C PHE A 319 14.51 0.34 -24.18
N MET A 320 13.41 0.43 -24.92
CA MET A 320 13.01 -0.61 -25.86
C MET A 320 13.85 -0.57 -27.14
N ASP A 321 14.19 0.63 -27.61
CA ASP A 321 14.97 0.86 -28.83
C ASP A 321 16.46 0.56 -28.62
N ASP A 322 16.97 0.73 -27.38
CA ASP A 322 18.39 0.47 -27.03
C ASP A 322 18.50 -0.50 -25.83
N PRO A 323 18.54 -1.82 -26.07
CA PRO A 323 18.77 -2.81 -25.03
C PRO A 323 20.11 -2.66 -24.28
N GLY A 324 21.17 -2.18 -24.97
CA GLY A 324 22.48 -1.94 -24.36
C GLY A 324 22.41 -0.80 -23.33
N LEU A 325 21.71 0.28 -23.65
CA LEU A 325 21.44 1.38 -22.72
C LEU A 325 20.61 0.91 -21.52
N LYS A 326 19.55 0.13 -21.77
CA LYS A 326 18.69 -0.47 -20.72
C LYS A 326 19.52 -1.25 -19.71
N ASP A 327 20.44 -2.11 -20.19
CA ASP A 327 21.24 -2.97 -19.32
C ASP A 327 22.35 -2.17 -18.60
N ALA A 328 22.96 -1.20 -19.26
CA ALA A 328 23.97 -0.31 -18.66
C ALA A 328 23.36 0.57 -17.55
N VAL A 329 22.16 1.11 -17.75
CA VAL A 329 21.41 1.86 -16.73
C VAL A 329 20.98 0.92 -15.60
N GLY A 330 20.54 -0.29 -15.92
CA GLY A 330 20.19 -1.31 -14.95
C GLY A 330 21.36 -1.67 -14.02
N ALA A 331 22.57 -1.86 -14.57
CA ALA A 331 23.78 -2.11 -13.80
C ALA A 331 24.12 -0.97 -12.83
N ALA A 332 23.93 0.30 -13.26
CA ALA A 332 24.13 1.45 -12.38
C ALA A 332 23.07 1.49 -11.26
N LEU A 333 21.79 1.28 -11.59
CA LEU A 333 20.68 1.31 -10.63
C LEU A 333 20.75 0.17 -9.60
N SER A 334 21.33 -0.98 -9.94
CA SER A 334 21.45 -2.13 -9.03
C SER A 334 22.31 -1.83 -7.79
N SER A 335 23.20 -0.85 -7.88
CA SER A 335 24.01 -0.37 -6.76
C SER A 335 23.28 0.62 -5.85
N VAL A 336 22.15 1.19 -6.31
CA VAL A 336 21.41 2.21 -5.59
C VAL A 336 20.56 1.56 -4.50
N LYS A 337 20.85 1.93 -3.25
CA LYS A 337 20.01 1.61 -2.09
C LYS A 337 18.93 2.68 -1.89
N ASP A 338 18.12 2.55 -0.84
CA ASP A 338 17.03 3.49 -0.56
C ASP A 338 17.55 4.86 -0.10
N SER A 339 18.02 5.66 -1.05
CA SER A 339 18.55 7.02 -0.81
C SER A 339 17.48 7.99 -0.32
N GLU A 340 16.22 7.77 -0.70
CA GLU A 340 15.09 8.60 -0.31
C GLU A 340 14.82 8.48 1.21
N ARG A 341 14.71 7.25 1.72
CA ARG A 341 14.56 7.00 3.16
C ARG A 341 15.81 7.37 3.94
N SER A 342 16.99 7.11 3.39
CA SER A 342 18.26 7.48 4.02
C SER A 342 18.40 8.99 4.19
N SER A 343 18.06 9.78 3.18
CA SER A 343 18.10 11.25 3.28
C SER A 343 17.11 11.79 4.32
N SER A 344 15.91 11.20 4.41
CA SER A 344 14.92 11.56 5.41
C SER A 344 15.39 11.22 6.85
N ARG A 345 15.98 10.03 7.07
CA ARG A 345 16.56 9.66 8.38
C ARG A 345 17.69 10.59 8.79
N ILE A 346 18.59 10.94 7.87
CA ILE A 346 19.66 11.90 8.16
C ILE A 346 19.08 13.26 8.55
N ALA A 347 18.05 13.73 7.84
CA ALA A 347 17.41 15.01 8.17
C ALA A 347 16.82 15.02 9.58
N MET A 348 16.13 13.94 9.97
CA MET A 348 15.41 13.82 11.24
C MET A 348 16.31 13.49 12.45
N THR A 349 17.23 12.54 12.29
CA THR A 349 17.97 11.93 13.39
C THR A 349 19.51 12.06 13.28
N GLY A 350 20.01 12.65 12.20
CA GLY A 350 21.43 12.64 11.87
C GLY A 350 21.91 11.39 11.12
N GLY A 351 21.06 10.37 11.00
CA GLY A 351 21.32 9.16 10.23
C GLY A 351 22.42 8.24 10.81
N ARG A 352 22.57 7.07 10.21
CA ARG A 352 23.68 6.13 10.43
C ARG A 352 24.71 6.27 9.31
N LEU A 353 25.92 5.80 9.48
CA LEU A 353 26.93 5.84 8.40
C LEU A 353 26.48 5.11 7.12
N ALA A 354 25.71 4.04 7.27
CA ALA A 354 25.10 3.34 6.14
C ALA A 354 24.17 4.24 5.30
N ASP A 355 23.47 5.20 5.92
CA ASP A 355 22.60 6.14 5.20
C ASP A 355 23.39 7.06 4.28
N PHE A 356 24.55 7.53 4.70
CA PHE A 356 25.44 8.34 3.88
C PHE A 356 26.02 7.53 2.70
N LEU A 357 26.39 6.27 2.92
CA LEU A 357 26.82 5.37 1.83
C LEU A 357 25.70 5.11 0.83
N ASN A 358 24.45 4.99 1.28
CA ASN A 358 23.29 4.85 0.39
C ASN A 358 23.12 6.09 -0.50
N ILE A 359 23.28 7.29 0.06
CA ILE A 359 23.24 8.55 -0.72
C ILE A 359 24.41 8.59 -1.70
N LEU A 360 25.63 8.30 -1.25
CA LEU A 360 26.81 8.28 -2.10
C LEU A 360 26.66 7.32 -3.30
N SER A 361 26.10 6.12 -3.06
CA SER A 361 25.83 5.15 -4.13
C SER A 361 24.86 5.71 -5.17
N ALA A 362 23.80 6.40 -4.73
CA ALA A 362 22.82 7.03 -5.62
C ALA A 362 23.45 8.17 -6.44
N LEU A 363 24.31 9.01 -5.84
CA LEU A 363 25.02 10.09 -6.54
C LEU A 363 25.99 9.54 -7.58
N LYS A 364 26.76 8.49 -7.27
CA LYS A 364 27.67 7.81 -8.21
C LYS A 364 26.89 7.18 -9.36
N ALA A 365 25.78 6.48 -9.07
CA ALA A 365 24.92 5.93 -10.10
C ALA A 365 24.31 7.02 -11.00
N ALA A 366 23.81 8.10 -10.41
CA ALA A 366 23.26 9.23 -11.17
C ALA A 366 24.29 9.84 -12.13
N ARG A 367 25.56 9.98 -11.70
CA ARG A 367 26.66 10.46 -12.58
C ARG A 367 26.90 9.52 -13.77
N ILE A 368 26.85 8.20 -13.54
CA ILE A 368 27.01 7.19 -14.61
C ILE A 368 25.82 7.28 -15.57
N ILE A 369 24.60 7.33 -15.05
CA ILE A 369 23.36 7.38 -15.83
C ILE A 369 23.29 8.66 -16.66
N GLU A 370 23.64 9.83 -16.08
CA GLU A 370 23.68 11.11 -16.79
C GLU A 370 24.59 11.06 -18.02
N LYS A 371 25.78 10.47 -17.87
CA LYS A 371 26.73 10.29 -18.99
C LYS A 371 26.16 9.41 -20.10
N LYS A 372 25.29 8.44 -19.76
CA LYS A 372 24.65 7.53 -20.73
C LYS A 372 23.45 8.16 -21.42
N LEU A 373 22.59 8.84 -20.65
CA LEU A 373 21.35 9.45 -21.14
C LEU A 373 21.56 10.81 -21.81
N LYS A 374 22.66 11.51 -21.51
CA LYS A 374 23.02 12.84 -22.05
C LYS A 374 21.88 13.87 -21.90
N GLY A 375 21.21 13.83 -20.74
CA GLY A 375 20.06 14.68 -20.42
C GLY A 375 18.75 14.31 -21.13
N GLY A 376 18.74 13.92 -22.36
CA GLY A 376 17.62 13.42 -23.18
C GLY A 376 16.20 13.63 -22.66
N VAL A 377 15.37 12.58 -22.76
CA VAL A 377 13.93 12.58 -22.38
C VAL A 377 13.70 12.76 -20.87
N PHE A 378 14.66 12.35 -20.03
CA PHE A 378 14.58 12.47 -18.56
C PHE A 378 15.02 13.82 -18.00
N GLY A 379 15.57 14.69 -18.86
CA GLY A 379 16.23 15.93 -18.42
C GLY A 379 17.53 15.66 -17.68
N ALA A 380 18.24 16.71 -17.29
CA ALA A 380 19.52 16.60 -16.59
C ALA A 380 19.36 16.01 -15.19
N LEU A 381 20.26 15.09 -14.83
CA LEU A 381 20.38 14.54 -13.49
C LEU A 381 21.41 15.35 -12.70
N ASN A 382 20.93 16.10 -11.71
CA ASN A 382 21.82 16.79 -10.79
C ASN A 382 22.39 15.80 -9.78
N PHE A 383 23.58 15.25 -10.03
CA PHE A 383 24.27 14.31 -9.15
C PHE A 383 25.07 14.97 -8.01
N LEU A 384 24.86 16.28 -7.76
CA LEU A 384 25.43 17.03 -6.64
C LEU A 384 26.94 16.78 -6.44
N PRO A 385 27.79 17.16 -7.37
CA PRO A 385 29.20 16.78 -7.37
C PRO A 385 29.95 17.18 -6.10
N GLY A 386 29.64 18.33 -5.50
CA GLY A 386 30.26 18.79 -4.25
C GLY A 386 29.90 17.90 -3.05
N LEU A 387 28.61 17.49 -2.92
CA LEU A 387 28.17 16.56 -1.89
C LEU A 387 28.77 15.17 -2.12
N MET A 388 28.78 14.71 -3.38
CA MET A 388 29.35 13.42 -3.75
C MET A 388 30.85 13.34 -3.38
N GLU A 389 31.63 14.38 -3.67
CA GLU A 389 33.05 14.45 -3.32
C GLU A 389 33.27 14.47 -1.81
N THR A 390 32.46 15.24 -1.07
CA THR A 390 32.52 15.31 0.40
C THR A 390 32.27 13.93 1.00
N LEU A 391 31.19 13.24 0.55
CA LEU A 391 30.86 11.91 1.07
C LEU A 391 31.89 10.84 0.64
N ASP A 392 32.43 10.95 -0.57
CA ASP A 392 33.43 10.00 -1.10
C ASP A 392 34.75 10.08 -0.33
N LYS A 393 35.17 11.28 0.10
CA LYS A 393 36.34 11.49 0.95
C LYS A 393 36.12 11.08 2.41
N ALA A 394 34.89 11.22 2.89
CA ALA A 394 34.60 11.02 4.32
C ALA A 394 34.24 9.58 4.69
N LEU A 395 33.87 8.75 3.71
CA LEU A 395 33.30 7.45 3.99
C LEU A 395 34.21 6.31 3.51
N ALA A 396 34.48 5.38 4.41
CA ALA A 396 35.21 4.15 4.16
C ALA A 396 34.45 2.93 4.69
N ARG A 397 35.06 1.77 4.55
CA ARG A 397 34.64 0.56 5.26
C ARG A 397 35.78 0.11 6.17
N ASP A 398 35.44 -0.31 7.37
CA ASP A 398 36.40 -0.91 8.28
C ASP A 398 36.87 -2.29 7.82
N GLU A 399 37.75 -2.93 8.57
CA GLU A 399 38.31 -4.27 8.30
C GLU A 399 37.23 -5.36 8.25
N ASN A 400 36.10 -5.14 8.92
CA ASN A 400 34.94 -6.03 8.92
C ASN A 400 33.93 -5.68 7.83
N GLY A 401 34.24 -4.73 6.94
CA GLY A 401 33.38 -4.27 5.87
C GLY A 401 32.22 -3.37 6.33
N GLN A 402 32.20 -2.95 7.61
CA GLN A 402 31.17 -2.06 8.13
C GLN A 402 31.43 -0.60 7.72
N PRO A 403 30.38 0.21 7.59
CA PRO A 403 30.50 1.63 7.31
C PRO A 403 31.32 2.35 8.39
N ALA A 404 32.32 3.11 7.97
CA ALA A 404 33.20 3.87 8.85
C ALA A 404 33.49 5.25 8.27
N ILE A 405 33.96 6.18 9.11
CA ILE A 405 34.52 7.46 8.63
C ILE A 405 35.98 7.22 8.28
N ASP A 406 36.40 7.70 7.11
CA ASP A 406 37.80 7.63 6.67
C ASP A 406 38.67 8.45 7.63
N PRO A 407 39.75 7.87 8.20
CA PRO A 407 40.62 8.61 9.11
C PRO A 407 41.23 9.88 8.51
N SER A 408 41.50 9.87 7.21
CA SER A 408 42.07 11.04 6.50
C SER A 408 41.09 12.21 6.37
N PHE A 409 39.80 12.02 6.68
CA PHE A 409 38.78 13.08 6.62
C PHE A 409 39.02 14.18 7.67
N ASP A 410 39.54 13.80 8.86
CA ASP A 410 39.91 14.72 9.92
C ASP A 410 41.31 14.36 10.44
N PRO A 411 42.31 15.26 10.35
CA PRO A 411 43.68 14.98 10.80
C PRO A 411 43.79 14.57 12.27
N ARG A 412 42.83 14.96 13.11
CA ARG A 412 42.78 14.55 14.53
C ARG A 412 42.45 13.05 14.63
N MET A 413 41.56 12.52 13.79
CA MET A 413 41.22 11.08 13.74
C MET A 413 42.45 10.26 13.36
N GLU A 414 43.14 10.67 12.32
CA GLU A 414 44.36 10.01 11.85
C GLU A 414 45.41 9.89 12.95
N LYS A 415 45.66 11.02 13.68
CA LYS A 415 46.58 11.04 14.84
C LYS A 415 46.15 10.12 15.98
N CYS A 416 44.84 10.15 16.34
CA CYS A 416 44.28 9.25 17.36
C CYS A 416 44.42 7.78 16.96
N ARG A 417 44.12 7.41 15.73
CA ARG A 417 44.23 6.02 15.25
C ARG A 417 45.70 5.56 15.21
N ALA A 418 46.60 6.42 14.74
CA ALA A 418 48.02 6.11 14.75
C ALA A 418 48.54 5.83 16.15
N LYS A 419 48.14 6.66 17.14
CA LYS A 419 48.49 6.43 18.56
C LYS A 419 47.87 5.15 19.13
N LEU A 420 46.60 4.86 18.78
CA LEU A 420 45.90 3.63 19.20
C LEU A 420 46.61 2.42 18.66
N ALA A 421 47.01 2.41 17.39
CA ALA A 421 47.74 1.30 16.78
C ALA A 421 49.07 1.02 17.49
N ILE A 422 49.84 2.07 17.84
CA ILE A 422 51.07 1.95 18.63
C ILE A 422 50.80 1.34 20.02
N LEU A 423 49.71 1.72 20.65
CA LEU A 423 49.36 1.21 21.97
C LEU A 423 48.84 -0.25 21.92
N GLU A 424 48.11 -0.61 20.83
CA GLU A 424 47.65 -1.99 20.61
C GLU A 424 48.84 -2.90 20.31
N GLU A 425 49.81 -2.49 19.49
CA GLU A 425 51.09 -3.18 19.28
C GLU A 425 51.87 -3.34 20.58
N TRP A 426 51.90 -2.30 21.42
CA TRP A 426 52.52 -2.38 22.76
C TRP A 426 51.85 -3.46 23.63
N ILE A 427 50.53 -3.62 23.60
CA ILE A 427 49.84 -4.69 24.36
C ILE A 427 50.27 -6.07 23.91
N ASP A 428 50.43 -6.27 22.61
CA ASP A 428 50.86 -7.54 22.04
C ASP A 428 52.32 -7.82 22.42
N ASP A 429 53.21 -6.85 22.30
CA ASP A 429 54.59 -6.93 22.70
C ASP A 429 54.75 -7.16 24.24
N PHE A 430 53.87 -6.53 25.03
CA PHE A 430 53.81 -6.75 26.47
C PHE A 430 53.40 -8.20 26.79
N GLU A 431 52.39 -8.74 26.12
CA GLU A 431 51.98 -10.11 26.29
C GLU A 431 53.13 -11.07 26.00
N ASP A 432 53.82 -10.89 24.89
CA ASP A 432 54.94 -11.72 24.46
C ASP A 432 56.19 -11.58 25.40
N SER A 433 56.43 -10.37 25.89
CA SER A 433 57.49 -10.15 26.84
C SER A 433 57.22 -10.83 28.20
N GLU A 434 55.98 -10.75 28.68
CA GLU A 434 55.58 -11.36 29.94
C GLU A 434 55.54 -12.90 29.84
N ARG A 435 55.13 -13.44 28.67
CA ARG A 435 55.25 -14.91 28.38
C ARG A 435 56.66 -15.39 28.50
N ARG A 436 57.63 -14.66 27.96
CA ARG A 436 59.05 -15.02 28.00
C ARG A 436 59.62 -14.82 29.39
N ARG A 437 59.35 -13.69 30.04
CA ARG A 437 59.86 -13.34 31.38
C ARG A 437 59.44 -14.36 32.44
N LEU A 438 58.13 -14.77 32.39
CA LEU A 438 57.59 -15.67 33.42
C LEU A 438 57.68 -17.16 33.02
N GLY A 439 58.07 -17.46 31.81
CA GLY A 439 58.08 -18.83 31.30
C GLY A 439 56.70 -19.50 31.32
N ILE A 440 55.66 -18.71 30.98
CA ILE A 440 54.25 -19.15 30.92
C ILE A 440 53.75 -19.06 29.47
N PRO A 441 53.84 -20.11 28.66
CA PRO A 441 53.50 -20.07 27.24
C PRO A 441 52.05 -19.78 26.94
N LYS A 442 51.13 -20.02 27.87
CA LYS A 442 49.67 -19.79 27.77
C LYS A 442 49.21 -18.54 28.48
N LEU A 443 50.10 -17.61 28.88
CA LEU A 443 49.73 -16.31 29.39
C LEU A 443 49.05 -15.51 28.27
N LYS A 444 47.97 -14.89 28.59
CA LYS A 444 47.21 -14.06 27.65
C LYS A 444 46.78 -12.74 28.26
N VAL A 445 46.98 -11.64 27.54
CA VAL A 445 46.39 -10.35 27.86
C VAL A 445 45.07 -10.26 27.11
N SER A 446 43.97 -9.93 27.79
CA SER A 446 42.64 -9.83 27.23
C SER A 446 41.90 -8.61 27.81
N PHE A 447 40.90 -8.14 27.09
CA PHE A 447 40.07 -7.06 27.53
C PHE A 447 38.68 -7.54 27.97
N ASN A 448 38.16 -6.97 29.03
CA ASN A 448 36.79 -7.17 29.49
C ASN A 448 36.19 -5.80 29.88
N SER A 449 34.94 -5.55 29.45
CA SER A 449 34.25 -4.27 29.70
C SER A 449 34.09 -3.90 31.18
N VAL A 450 34.12 -4.87 32.10
CA VAL A 450 33.96 -4.63 33.55
C VAL A 450 35.31 -4.35 34.23
N PHE A 451 36.39 -5.04 33.84
CA PHE A 451 37.69 -5.01 34.50
C PHE A 451 38.79 -4.32 33.68
N GLY A 452 38.55 -4.01 32.43
CA GLY A 452 39.52 -3.50 31.46
C GLY A 452 40.48 -4.56 30.97
N TYR A 453 41.73 -4.20 30.64
CA TYR A 453 42.79 -5.16 30.27
C TYR A 453 43.26 -5.97 31.47
N TYR A 454 43.44 -7.26 31.29
CA TYR A 454 43.93 -8.15 32.34
C TYR A 454 44.81 -9.27 31.75
N ILE A 455 45.68 -9.75 32.61
CA ILE A 455 46.58 -10.90 32.33
C ILE A 455 45.91 -12.15 32.87
N ASP A 456 45.63 -13.12 32.01
CA ASP A 456 45.04 -14.41 32.41
C ASP A 456 46.11 -15.45 32.62
N VAL A 457 46.21 -15.94 33.86
CA VAL A 457 47.19 -16.94 34.25
C VAL A 457 46.50 -18.19 34.76
N THR A 458 46.78 -19.33 34.19
CA THR A 458 46.22 -20.63 34.58
C THR A 458 46.69 -21.02 35.96
N ARG A 459 45.84 -21.72 36.74
CA ARG A 459 46.14 -22.10 38.16
C ARG A 459 47.48 -22.86 38.33
N VAL A 460 47.87 -23.66 37.37
CA VAL A 460 49.13 -24.42 37.37
C VAL A 460 50.36 -23.50 37.44
N ASN A 461 50.23 -22.25 36.96
CA ASN A 461 51.34 -21.30 36.85
C ASN A 461 51.27 -20.19 37.89
N LEU A 462 50.36 -20.24 38.86
CA LEU A 462 50.23 -19.19 39.89
C LEU A 462 51.52 -18.99 40.74
N GLY A 463 52.30 -20.04 40.99
CA GLY A 463 53.56 -19.93 41.69
C GLY A 463 54.66 -19.16 40.94
N LYS A 464 54.46 -18.84 39.67
CA LYS A 464 55.35 -18.03 38.84
C LYS A 464 54.96 -16.57 38.77
N VAL A 465 53.82 -16.20 39.36
CA VAL A 465 53.28 -14.83 39.30
C VAL A 465 54.07 -13.93 40.26
N PRO A 466 54.67 -12.81 39.80
CA PRO A 466 55.43 -11.87 40.63
C PRO A 466 54.53 -11.06 41.56
N GLU A 467 55.15 -10.48 42.61
CA GLU A 467 54.47 -9.67 43.61
C GLU A 467 53.85 -8.37 43.03
N ASN A 468 54.38 -7.88 41.95
CA ASN A 468 53.83 -6.68 41.27
C ASN A 468 52.51 -6.94 40.48
N TYR A 469 52.03 -8.19 40.44
CA TYR A 469 50.74 -8.52 39.83
C TYR A 469 49.63 -8.41 40.85
N ILE A 470 48.68 -7.52 40.59
CA ILE A 470 47.51 -7.27 41.46
C ILE A 470 46.37 -8.17 40.98
N ARG A 471 45.95 -9.12 41.85
CA ARG A 471 44.83 -10.01 41.52
C ARG A 471 43.50 -9.27 41.48
N LYS A 472 42.72 -9.45 40.42
CA LYS A 472 41.38 -8.84 40.19
C LYS A 472 40.23 -9.83 40.30
N GLN A 473 40.43 -11.04 39.78
CA GLN A 473 39.36 -12.06 39.74
C GLN A 473 39.95 -13.48 39.80
N THR A 474 39.29 -14.35 40.54
CA THR A 474 39.58 -15.79 40.57
C THR A 474 38.51 -16.54 39.79
N LEU A 475 38.90 -17.34 38.82
CA LEU A 475 38.05 -18.19 38.04
C LEU A 475 38.31 -19.68 38.40
N VAL A 476 37.47 -20.57 37.83
CA VAL A 476 37.61 -22.02 38.10
C VAL A 476 38.99 -22.57 37.67
N ASN A 477 39.53 -22.12 36.53
CA ASN A 477 40.75 -22.66 35.93
C ASN A 477 41.91 -21.66 35.81
N SER A 478 41.69 -20.38 36.09
CA SER A 478 42.69 -19.33 35.94
C SER A 478 42.45 -18.19 36.97
N GLU A 479 43.42 -17.29 37.11
CA GLU A 479 43.28 -16.03 37.84
C GLU A 479 43.67 -14.88 36.94
N ARG A 480 42.96 -13.75 37.10
CA ARG A 480 43.15 -12.54 36.34
C ARG A 480 43.89 -11.49 37.15
N PHE A 481 44.94 -10.96 36.58
CA PHE A 481 45.84 -10.01 37.19
C PHE A 481 45.91 -8.74 36.35
N ILE A 482 46.35 -7.66 37.02
CA ILE A 482 46.75 -6.41 36.37
C ILE A 482 48.11 -5.98 36.88
N THR A 483 48.85 -5.22 36.08
CA THR A 483 50.04 -4.50 36.49
C THR A 483 49.79 -2.99 36.43
N HIS A 484 50.63 -2.21 37.11
CA HIS A 484 50.52 -0.74 37.04
C HIS A 484 50.71 -0.23 35.60
N GLU A 485 51.74 -0.75 34.94
CA GLU A 485 52.05 -0.41 33.55
C GLU A 485 50.87 -0.72 32.58
N LEU A 486 50.29 -1.92 32.68
CA LEU A 486 49.12 -2.30 31.88
C LEU A 486 47.93 -1.34 32.16
N LYS A 487 47.74 -0.91 33.40
CA LYS A 487 46.66 0.00 33.79
C LYS A 487 46.88 1.42 33.29
N GLU A 488 48.13 1.88 33.22
CA GLU A 488 48.45 3.20 32.62
C GLU A 488 48.14 3.19 31.12
N LYS A 489 48.59 2.14 30.40
CA LYS A 489 48.30 2.02 28.97
C LYS A 489 46.83 1.84 28.66
N GLU A 490 46.09 1.08 29.45
CA GLU A 490 44.65 0.99 29.40
C GLU A 490 43.98 2.37 29.48
N THR A 491 44.44 3.20 30.43
CA THR A 491 43.89 4.55 30.63
C THR A 491 44.14 5.41 29.38
N GLU A 492 45.34 5.33 28.79
CA GLU A 492 45.69 6.02 27.55
C GLU A 492 44.79 5.55 26.38
N ILE A 493 44.59 4.24 26.22
CA ILE A 493 43.74 3.65 25.18
C ILE A 493 42.30 4.11 25.34
N LEU A 494 41.74 4.08 26.56
CA LEU A 494 40.37 4.51 26.81
C LEU A 494 40.15 5.99 26.52
N MET A 495 41.10 6.86 26.93
CA MET A 495 41.04 8.29 26.62
C MET A 495 41.09 8.57 25.11
N LEU A 496 41.96 7.86 24.36
CA LEU A 496 42.05 8.02 22.92
C LEU A 496 40.79 7.51 22.22
N LYS A 497 40.18 6.41 22.71
CA LYS A 497 38.90 5.88 22.15
C LYS A 497 37.75 6.84 22.40
N GLU A 498 37.72 7.50 23.58
CA GLU A 498 36.72 8.53 23.87
C GLU A 498 36.94 9.78 22.99
N GLU A 499 38.18 10.26 22.85
CA GLU A 499 38.55 11.39 21.97
C GLU A 499 38.16 11.07 20.51
N LEU A 500 38.48 9.87 20.01
CA LEU A 500 38.13 9.41 18.65
C LEU A 500 36.61 9.41 18.45
N GLY A 501 35.86 8.86 19.42
CA GLY A 501 34.40 8.84 19.39
C GLY A 501 33.80 10.26 19.35
N GLY A 502 34.40 11.22 20.04
CA GLY A 502 34.03 12.63 19.99
C GLY A 502 34.24 13.24 18.60
N ILE A 503 35.42 13.01 18.00
CA ILE A 503 35.76 13.50 16.65
C ILE A 503 34.84 12.86 15.59
N GLU A 504 34.58 11.55 15.70
CA GLU A 504 33.66 10.85 14.78
C GLU A 504 32.23 11.43 14.86
N LYS A 505 31.78 11.80 16.06
CA LYS A 505 30.48 12.46 16.27
C LYS A 505 30.43 13.84 15.60
N GLU A 506 31.50 14.65 15.73
CA GLU A 506 31.62 15.94 15.04
C GLU A 506 31.64 15.77 13.52
N ALA A 507 32.44 14.86 13.00
CA ALA A 507 32.51 14.56 11.57
C ALA A 507 31.13 14.13 11.01
N ARG A 508 30.42 13.25 11.73
CA ARG A 508 29.05 12.84 11.35
C ARG A 508 28.09 14.03 11.32
N LYS A 509 28.19 14.95 12.27
CA LYS A 509 27.38 16.17 12.29
C LYS A 509 27.65 17.02 11.03
N VAL A 510 28.91 17.22 10.65
CA VAL A 510 29.28 17.96 9.43
C VAL A 510 28.68 17.31 8.17
N LEU A 511 28.75 15.97 8.07
CA LEU A 511 28.16 15.23 6.95
C LEU A 511 26.63 15.35 6.94
N SER A 512 25.99 15.25 8.13
CA SER A 512 24.55 15.41 8.27
C SER A 512 24.09 16.80 7.82
N ASP A 513 24.80 17.86 8.23
CA ASP A 513 24.46 19.23 7.84
C ASP A 513 24.66 19.46 6.33
N SER A 514 25.65 18.78 5.72
CA SER A 514 25.85 18.83 4.28
C SER A 514 24.70 18.18 3.50
N VAL A 515 24.23 17.02 3.96
CA VAL A 515 23.05 16.34 3.36
C VAL A 515 21.77 17.16 3.57
N ARG A 516 21.58 17.76 4.76
CA ARG A 516 20.39 18.60 5.04
C ARG A 516 20.27 19.79 4.13
N ARG A 517 21.40 20.44 3.78
CA ARG A 517 21.41 21.56 2.84
C ARG A 517 20.93 21.15 1.44
N GLU A 518 21.27 19.96 1.00
CA GLU A 518 20.97 19.46 -0.34
C GLU A 518 19.71 18.56 -0.38
N LEU A 519 18.94 18.48 0.70
CA LEU A 519 17.83 17.53 0.85
C LEU A 519 16.77 17.64 -0.25
N GLY A 520 16.45 18.87 -0.69
CA GLY A 520 15.50 19.11 -1.78
C GLY A 520 16.00 18.53 -3.11
N ALA A 521 17.26 18.80 -3.45
CA ALA A 521 17.88 18.29 -4.67
C ALA A 521 18.07 16.75 -4.63
N LEU A 522 18.38 16.18 -3.47
CA LEU A 522 18.43 14.72 -3.28
C LEU A 522 17.09 14.05 -3.51
N LYS A 523 15.99 14.65 -3.06
CA LYS A 523 14.65 14.12 -3.29
C LYS A 523 14.25 14.19 -4.77
N GLU A 524 14.54 15.31 -5.44
CA GLU A 524 14.31 15.42 -6.87
C GLU A 524 15.11 14.38 -7.65
N LEU A 525 16.38 14.19 -7.30
CA LEU A 525 17.23 13.16 -7.92
C LEU A 525 16.67 11.76 -7.70
N SER A 526 16.26 11.43 -6.46
CA SER A 526 15.67 10.13 -6.14
C SER A 526 14.39 9.89 -6.95
N GLY A 527 13.55 10.91 -7.12
CA GLY A 527 12.35 10.83 -7.96
C GLY A 527 12.67 10.59 -9.44
N LYS A 528 13.70 11.26 -10.00
CA LYS A 528 14.17 11.02 -11.37
C LYS A 528 14.74 9.61 -11.54
N LEU A 529 15.57 9.14 -10.61
CA LEU A 529 16.11 7.78 -10.64
C LEU A 529 14.98 6.74 -10.56
N ALA A 530 13.97 6.96 -9.73
CA ALA A 530 12.79 6.10 -9.65
C ALA A 530 12.02 6.09 -10.99
N GLY A 531 11.85 7.24 -11.65
CA GLY A 531 11.22 7.34 -12.97
C GLY A 531 11.97 6.55 -14.04
N ILE A 532 13.30 6.68 -14.09
CA ILE A 532 14.19 5.93 -14.98
C ILE A 532 14.06 4.41 -14.73
N ASP A 533 14.07 4.00 -13.47
CA ASP A 533 13.98 2.58 -13.09
C ASP A 533 12.61 1.96 -13.48
N VAL A 534 11.50 2.72 -13.32
CA VAL A 534 10.17 2.28 -13.77
C VAL A 534 10.12 2.16 -15.29
N ALA A 535 10.62 3.14 -16.05
CA ALA A 535 10.67 3.08 -17.51
C ALA A 535 11.49 1.87 -17.99
N ARG A 536 12.66 1.63 -17.37
CA ARG A 536 13.48 0.45 -17.61
C ARG A 536 12.77 -0.85 -17.24
N SER A 537 12.04 -0.87 -16.11
CA SER A 537 11.27 -2.04 -15.66
C SER A 537 10.19 -2.42 -16.67
N PHE A 538 9.44 -1.45 -17.17
CA PHE A 538 8.46 -1.67 -18.25
C PHE A 538 9.14 -2.18 -19.53
N ALA A 539 10.29 -1.60 -19.92
CA ALA A 539 11.03 -2.06 -21.10
C ALA A 539 11.53 -3.52 -20.94
N ALA A 540 12.03 -3.88 -19.75
CA ALA A 540 12.46 -5.24 -19.46
C ALA A 540 11.28 -6.25 -19.49
N THR A 541 10.10 -5.83 -19.05
CA THR A 541 8.87 -6.63 -19.12
C THR A 541 8.39 -6.74 -20.57
N ALA A 542 8.42 -5.64 -21.32
CA ALA A 542 8.02 -5.59 -22.73
C ALA A 542 8.89 -6.50 -23.59
N ALA A 543 10.20 -6.47 -23.40
CA ALA A 543 11.14 -7.33 -24.13
C ALA A 543 10.92 -8.84 -23.83
N ALA A 544 10.60 -9.18 -22.57
CA ALA A 544 10.35 -10.57 -22.18
C ALA A 544 9.02 -11.12 -22.69
N GLY A 545 8.00 -10.27 -22.87
CA GLY A 545 6.64 -10.68 -23.22
C GLY A 545 6.19 -10.20 -24.62
N ASN A 546 7.05 -9.60 -25.43
CA ASN A 546 6.67 -8.99 -26.71
C ASN A 546 5.49 -8.01 -26.56
N TYR A 547 5.63 -7.04 -25.64
CA TYR A 547 4.62 -6.01 -25.41
C TYR A 547 4.85 -4.82 -26.33
N VAL A 548 3.76 -4.10 -26.63
CA VAL A 548 3.81 -2.92 -27.48
C VAL A 548 3.43 -1.67 -26.69
N ILE A 549 3.95 -0.53 -27.10
CA ILE A 549 3.54 0.79 -26.59
C ILE A 549 2.22 1.14 -27.28
N PRO A 550 1.08 1.28 -26.52
CA PRO A 550 -0.19 1.64 -27.13
C PRO A 550 -0.23 3.12 -27.53
N GLU A 551 -0.94 3.44 -28.60
CA GLU A 551 -1.32 4.81 -28.90
C GLU A 551 -2.40 5.27 -27.92
N VAL A 552 -2.08 6.24 -27.06
CA VAL A 552 -3.03 6.78 -26.09
C VAL A 552 -3.51 8.17 -26.54
N ASN A 553 -4.84 8.38 -26.50
CA ASN A 553 -5.48 9.62 -26.91
C ASN A 553 -6.72 9.94 -26.05
N ASP A 554 -7.35 11.08 -26.25
CA ASP A 554 -8.59 11.50 -25.58
C ASP A 554 -9.88 10.95 -26.25
N GLY A 555 -9.74 10.08 -27.25
CA GLY A 555 -10.86 9.47 -27.97
C GLY A 555 -11.66 8.49 -27.14
N ASP A 556 -12.64 7.88 -27.77
CA ASP A 556 -13.63 6.99 -27.15
C ASP A 556 -13.34 5.49 -27.37
N GLU A 557 -12.40 5.19 -28.25
CA GLU A 557 -12.15 3.81 -28.71
C GLU A 557 -11.13 3.09 -27.82
N ILE A 558 -11.34 1.82 -27.55
CA ILE A 558 -10.38 0.87 -27.02
C ILE A 558 -10.25 -0.26 -28.02
N ILE A 559 -9.20 -0.20 -28.84
CA ILE A 559 -8.89 -1.21 -29.87
C ILE A 559 -7.57 -1.84 -29.51
N ILE A 560 -7.57 -3.13 -29.22
CA ILE A 560 -6.36 -3.88 -28.86
C ILE A 560 -6.37 -5.17 -29.69
N LYS A 561 -5.30 -5.41 -30.45
CA LYS A 561 -5.12 -6.62 -31.25
C LYS A 561 -4.25 -7.63 -30.53
N ASP A 562 -4.65 -8.91 -30.60
CA ASP A 562 -3.94 -10.02 -29.95
C ASP A 562 -3.64 -9.75 -28.47
N SER A 563 -4.63 -9.18 -27.76
CA SER A 563 -4.50 -8.89 -26.32
C SER A 563 -4.29 -10.16 -25.51
N ARG A 564 -3.42 -10.10 -24.51
CA ARG A 564 -3.12 -11.18 -23.58
C ARG A 564 -3.24 -10.70 -22.13
N HIS A 565 -3.44 -11.62 -21.21
CA HIS A 565 -3.54 -11.29 -19.79
C HIS A 565 -2.14 -11.22 -19.14
N PRO A 566 -1.68 -10.05 -18.64
CA PRO A 566 -0.27 -9.82 -18.24
C PRO A 566 0.23 -10.72 -17.10
N VAL A 567 -0.67 -11.29 -16.31
CA VAL A 567 -0.33 -12.20 -15.21
C VAL A 567 -0.47 -13.66 -15.66
N VAL A 568 -1.63 -14.02 -16.22
CA VAL A 568 -1.94 -15.41 -16.59
C VAL A 568 -1.02 -15.93 -17.69
N GLU A 569 -0.66 -15.10 -18.68
CA GLU A 569 0.27 -15.49 -19.74
C GLU A 569 1.66 -15.91 -19.22
N LYS A 570 2.11 -15.37 -18.08
CA LYS A 570 3.40 -15.77 -17.48
C LYS A 570 3.37 -17.17 -16.88
N ILE A 571 2.19 -17.60 -16.43
CA ILE A 571 1.99 -18.93 -15.85
C ILE A 571 1.76 -19.96 -16.98
N HIS A 572 1.10 -19.55 -18.05
CA HIS A 572 0.66 -20.39 -19.16
C HIS A 572 1.17 -19.91 -20.53
N ALA A 573 2.41 -19.45 -20.61
CA ALA A 573 2.97 -18.77 -21.79
C ALA A 573 2.82 -19.57 -23.11
N ALA A 574 2.95 -20.89 -23.06
CA ALA A 574 2.88 -21.75 -24.26
C ALA A 574 1.43 -22.00 -24.75
N THR A 575 0.41 -21.74 -23.92
CA THR A 575 -0.99 -22.13 -24.20
C THR A 575 -1.98 -20.97 -24.16
N PHE A 576 -1.53 -19.75 -23.87
CA PHE A 576 -2.42 -18.59 -23.81
C PHE A 576 -2.91 -18.18 -25.21
N THR A 577 -4.23 -18.10 -25.38
CA THR A 577 -4.85 -17.69 -26.65
C THR A 577 -5.07 -16.17 -26.66
N PRO A 578 -4.41 -15.41 -27.57
CA PRO A 578 -4.64 -13.98 -27.71
C PRO A 578 -6.03 -13.65 -28.28
N ASN A 579 -6.61 -12.53 -27.83
CA ASN A 579 -7.94 -12.08 -28.26
C ASN A 579 -7.96 -10.59 -28.61
N ASP A 580 -8.77 -10.23 -29.63
CA ASP A 580 -8.99 -8.85 -30.00
C ASP A 580 -10.03 -8.19 -29.10
N ILE A 581 -9.81 -6.90 -28.81
CA ILE A 581 -10.73 -6.04 -28.07
C ILE A 581 -11.08 -4.88 -28.98
N ASN A 582 -12.38 -4.63 -29.15
CA ASN A 582 -12.87 -3.48 -29.90
C ASN A 582 -14.10 -2.92 -29.17
N LEU A 583 -13.93 -1.80 -28.46
CA LEU A 583 -14.98 -1.07 -27.77
C LEU A 583 -14.99 0.38 -28.26
N ASP A 584 -16.18 0.92 -28.44
CA ASP A 584 -16.42 2.33 -28.73
C ASP A 584 -17.64 2.81 -27.94
N ARG A 585 -18.08 4.05 -28.13
CA ARG A 585 -19.26 4.60 -27.46
C ARG A 585 -20.52 4.65 -28.36
N LYS A 586 -20.44 4.10 -29.58
CA LYS A 586 -21.53 4.23 -30.58
C LYS A 586 -22.04 2.87 -31.03
N ASN A 587 -21.18 2.09 -31.66
CA ASN A 587 -21.59 0.87 -32.35
C ASN A 587 -21.30 -0.40 -31.54
N ASN A 588 -20.25 -0.37 -30.71
CA ASN A 588 -19.80 -1.50 -29.89
C ASN A 588 -19.55 -1.01 -28.47
N GLN A 589 -20.58 -0.40 -27.90
CA GLN A 589 -20.53 0.17 -26.53
C GLN A 589 -20.49 -0.95 -25.50
N VAL A 590 -21.30 -1.96 -25.70
CA VAL A 590 -21.40 -3.12 -24.80
C VAL A 590 -21.04 -4.38 -25.56
N MET A 591 -19.99 -5.09 -25.09
CA MET A 591 -19.68 -6.44 -25.50
C MET A 591 -20.35 -7.43 -24.55
N LEU A 592 -21.44 -8.05 -24.97
CA LEU A 592 -22.10 -9.11 -24.21
C LEU A 592 -21.46 -10.46 -24.55
N ILE A 593 -20.80 -11.06 -23.57
CA ILE A 593 -19.97 -12.26 -23.77
C ILE A 593 -20.63 -13.45 -23.10
N THR A 594 -21.07 -14.39 -23.89
CA THR A 594 -21.70 -15.65 -23.45
C THR A 594 -20.75 -16.84 -23.61
N GLY A 595 -21.05 -17.92 -22.92
CA GLY A 595 -20.28 -19.17 -23.03
C GLY A 595 -20.13 -19.88 -21.68
N PRO A 596 -19.57 -21.10 -21.70
CA PRO A 596 -19.43 -21.91 -20.49
C PRO A 596 -18.43 -21.31 -19.46
N ASN A 597 -18.59 -21.72 -18.22
CA ASN A 597 -17.59 -21.43 -17.19
C ASN A 597 -16.28 -22.15 -17.54
N MET A 598 -15.13 -21.64 -17.11
CA MET A 598 -13.77 -22.08 -17.47
C MET A 598 -13.34 -21.83 -18.93
N ALA A 599 -14.21 -21.29 -19.78
CA ALA A 599 -13.85 -21.00 -21.17
C ALA A 599 -12.98 -19.74 -21.35
N GLY A 600 -12.76 -18.96 -20.27
CA GLY A 600 -11.87 -17.78 -20.28
C GLY A 600 -12.57 -16.42 -20.35
N LYS A 601 -13.91 -16.35 -20.19
CA LYS A 601 -14.68 -15.08 -20.17
C LYS A 601 -14.10 -14.07 -19.17
N SER A 602 -13.98 -14.48 -17.90
CA SER A 602 -13.48 -13.65 -16.80
C SER A 602 -12.05 -13.18 -17.05
N THR A 603 -11.20 -14.05 -17.61
CA THR A 603 -9.82 -13.70 -17.98
C THR A 603 -9.79 -12.61 -19.05
N TYR A 604 -10.66 -12.74 -20.09
CA TYR A 604 -10.75 -11.79 -21.19
C TYR A 604 -11.21 -10.39 -20.75
N ILE A 605 -12.26 -10.31 -19.91
CA ILE A 605 -12.75 -9.01 -19.46
C ILE A 605 -11.77 -8.33 -18.50
N ARG A 606 -11.09 -9.11 -17.62
CA ARG A 606 -10.06 -8.60 -16.72
C ARG A 606 -8.83 -8.09 -17.49
N GLN A 607 -8.34 -8.83 -18.48
CA GLN A 607 -7.19 -8.40 -19.28
C GLN A 607 -7.42 -7.05 -19.96
N THR A 608 -8.67 -6.77 -20.40
CA THR A 608 -9.03 -5.49 -21.02
C THR A 608 -8.81 -4.34 -20.03
N ALA A 609 -9.32 -4.46 -18.80
CA ALA A 609 -9.12 -3.45 -17.76
C ALA A 609 -7.63 -3.29 -17.39
N LEU A 610 -6.90 -4.40 -17.26
CA LEU A 610 -5.47 -4.38 -16.94
C LEU A 610 -4.64 -3.70 -18.05
N CYS A 611 -4.96 -3.96 -19.33
CA CYS A 611 -4.30 -3.27 -20.46
C CYS A 611 -4.55 -1.77 -20.43
N VAL A 612 -5.78 -1.30 -20.13
CA VAL A 612 -6.08 0.13 -19.99
C VAL A 612 -5.33 0.75 -18.83
N ILE A 613 -5.27 0.09 -17.67
CA ILE A 613 -4.52 0.55 -16.50
C ILE A 613 -3.02 0.64 -16.80
N MET A 614 -2.44 -0.37 -17.45
CA MET A 614 -1.03 -0.39 -17.87
C MET A 614 -0.71 0.75 -18.84
N ALA A 615 -1.56 0.95 -19.85
CA ALA A 615 -1.43 2.03 -20.82
C ALA A 615 -1.44 3.41 -20.15
N GLN A 616 -2.39 3.66 -19.25
CA GLN A 616 -2.50 4.93 -18.50
C GLN A 616 -1.44 5.10 -17.41
N ALA A 617 -0.82 4.03 -16.94
CA ALA A 617 0.39 4.10 -16.12
C ALA A 617 1.64 4.53 -16.93
N GLY A 618 1.53 4.53 -18.27
CA GLY A 618 2.62 4.85 -19.21
C GLY A 618 3.46 3.64 -19.60
N GLY A 619 2.94 2.42 -19.41
CA GLY A 619 3.59 1.16 -19.73
C GLY A 619 3.26 0.63 -21.13
N ALA A 620 4.02 -0.37 -21.57
CA ALA A 620 3.68 -1.24 -22.69
C ALA A 620 2.65 -2.29 -22.24
N ILE A 621 1.87 -2.81 -23.20
CA ILE A 621 0.81 -3.80 -22.94
C ILE A 621 1.02 -5.08 -23.76
N PRO A 622 0.54 -6.22 -23.28
CA PRO A 622 0.63 -7.51 -23.96
C PRO A 622 -0.32 -7.58 -25.17
N ALA A 623 0.09 -7.05 -26.30
CA ALA A 623 -0.67 -6.97 -27.53
C ALA A 623 0.24 -6.89 -28.76
N SER A 624 -0.28 -7.08 -29.98
CA SER A 624 0.42 -6.82 -31.25
C SER A 624 0.30 -5.35 -31.68
N SER A 625 -0.83 -4.71 -31.40
CA SER A 625 -1.04 -3.27 -31.56
C SER A 625 -2.19 -2.80 -30.70
N ALA A 626 -2.20 -1.49 -30.34
CA ALA A 626 -3.30 -0.94 -29.57
C ALA A 626 -3.48 0.57 -29.76
N ARG A 627 -4.76 1.00 -29.74
CA ARG A 627 -5.19 2.39 -29.63
C ARG A 627 -6.19 2.48 -28.48
N ILE A 628 -5.91 3.33 -27.49
CA ILE A 628 -6.66 3.39 -26.25
C ILE A 628 -7.05 4.85 -25.96
N GLY A 629 -8.37 5.12 -26.07
CA GLY A 629 -8.97 6.34 -25.52
C GLY A 629 -8.98 6.27 -23.98
N VAL A 630 -8.46 7.30 -23.33
CA VAL A 630 -8.32 7.33 -21.86
C VAL A 630 -9.67 7.07 -21.17
N ALA A 631 -9.63 6.25 -20.13
CA ALA A 631 -10.71 6.08 -19.19
C ALA A 631 -10.54 7.02 -17.99
N ASP A 632 -11.65 7.54 -17.48
CA ASP A 632 -11.64 8.33 -16.25
C ASP A 632 -11.96 7.50 -15.01
N ARG A 633 -12.72 6.41 -15.20
CA ARG A 633 -13.06 5.43 -14.16
C ARG A 633 -12.99 4.02 -14.73
N VAL A 634 -12.56 3.10 -13.92
CA VAL A 634 -12.71 1.66 -14.16
C VAL A 634 -13.51 1.09 -13.00
N PHE A 635 -14.57 0.39 -13.33
CA PHE A 635 -15.39 -0.33 -12.38
C PHE A 635 -15.42 -1.81 -12.72
N THR A 636 -15.35 -2.64 -11.68
CA THR A 636 -15.50 -4.09 -11.86
C THR A 636 -16.53 -4.64 -10.89
N ARG A 637 -17.41 -5.50 -11.42
CA ARG A 637 -18.21 -6.46 -10.67
C ARG A 637 -17.79 -7.85 -11.13
N ILE A 638 -17.01 -8.52 -10.31
CA ILE A 638 -16.49 -9.87 -10.59
C ILE A 638 -16.83 -10.73 -9.38
N GLY A 639 -17.33 -11.94 -9.58
CA GLY A 639 -17.76 -12.82 -8.50
C GLY A 639 -16.73 -12.92 -7.37
N ALA A 640 -17.09 -12.39 -6.21
CA ALA A 640 -16.27 -12.51 -5.02
C ALA A 640 -16.47 -13.90 -4.39
N GLY A 641 -15.39 -14.55 -3.94
CA GLY A 641 -15.49 -15.66 -3.00
C GLY A 641 -16.20 -15.21 -1.72
N ASP A 642 -16.88 -16.13 -1.05
CA ASP A 642 -17.63 -15.88 0.17
C ASP A 642 -16.81 -15.14 1.22
N ASN A 643 -17.13 -13.88 1.47
CA ASN A 643 -16.51 -13.09 2.52
C ASN A 643 -17.35 -13.19 3.81
N LEU A 644 -17.28 -14.35 4.46
CA LEU A 644 -18.01 -14.67 5.70
C LEU A 644 -17.69 -13.71 6.88
N VAL A 645 -16.58 -12.97 6.79
CA VAL A 645 -16.11 -12.09 7.88
C VAL A 645 -16.97 -10.84 8.06
N GLN A 646 -17.66 -10.38 7.01
CA GLN A 646 -18.47 -9.15 7.07
C GLN A 646 -19.97 -9.38 7.31
N GLY A 647 -20.44 -10.62 7.42
CA GLY A 647 -21.85 -10.95 7.73
C GLY A 647 -22.88 -10.45 6.70
N ALA A 648 -22.43 -9.91 5.55
CA ALA A 648 -23.31 -9.47 4.47
C ALA A 648 -23.57 -10.64 3.50
N SER A 649 -24.81 -10.79 3.06
CA SER A 649 -25.16 -11.72 1.99
C SER A 649 -24.33 -11.40 0.74
N THR A 650 -23.75 -12.41 0.11
CA THR A 650 -23.00 -12.27 -1.16
C THR A 650 -23.83 -11.54 -2.22
N PHE A 651 -25.13 -11.78 -2.26
CA PHE A 651 -26.05 -11.09 -3.13
C PHE A 651 -26.17 -9.59 -2.83
N MET A 652 -26.21 -9.20 -1.53
CA MET A 652 -26.25 -7.77 -1.17
C MET A 652 -24.96 -7.04 -1.54
N VAL A 653 -23.80 -7.68 -1.39
CA VAL A 653 -22.51 -7.12 -1.84
C VAL A 653 -22.55 -6.92 -3.36
N GLU A 654 -23.02 -7.90 -4.10
CA GLU A 654 -23.19 -7.85 -5.55
C GLU A 654 -24.08 -6.68 -5.98
N MET A 655 -25.22 -6.50 -5.33
CA MET A 655 -26.15 -5.40 -5.63
C MET A 655 -25.56 -4.04 -5.29
N ASN A 656 -24.81 -3.93 -4.20
CA ASN A 656 -24.12 -2.69 -3.84
C ASN A 656 -23.04 -2.32 -4.88
N GLU A 657 -22.28 -3.29 -5.38
CA GLU A 657 -21.29 -3.06 -6.45
C GLU A 657 -21.98 -2.62 -7.75
N ALA A 658 -23.05 -3.30 -8.16
CA ALA A 658 -23.84 -2.93 -9.34
C ALA A 658 -24.44 -1.52 -9.19
N ALA A 659 -25.02 -1.19 -8.04
CA ALA A 659 -25.57 0.14 -7.76
C ALA A 659 -24.47 1.22 -7.82
N ASN A 660 -23.28 0.94 -7.27
CA ASN A 660 -22.15 1.85 -7.35
C ASN A 660 -21.73 2.13 -8.81
N ILE A 661 -21.68 1.10 -9.64
CA ILE A 661 -21.36 1.20 -11.06
C ILE A 661 -22.40 2.09 -11.77
N LEU A 662 -23.68 1.77 -11.65
CA LEU A 662 -24.76 2.45 -12.37
C LEU A 662 -24.87 3.93 -11.96
N ASN A 663 -24.71 4.25 -10.68
CA ASN A 663 -24.83 5.62 -10.16
C ASN A 663 -23.58 6.49 -10.41
N ASN A 664 -22.39 5.90 -10.52
CA ASN A 664 -21.14 6.67 -10.54
C ASN A 664 -20.36 6.57 -11.87
N SER A 665 -20.80 5.78 -12.84
CA SER A 665 -20.18 5.72 -14.17
C SER A 665 -20.30 7.07 -14.88
N THR A 666 -19.38 7.35 -15.79
CA THR A 666 -19.30 8.55 -16.62
C THR A 666 -19.19 8.15 -18.08
N GLU A 667 -19.25 9.09 -19.00
CA GLU A 667 -19.08 8.82 -20.44
C GLU A 667 -17.74 8.17 -20.81
N LYS A 668 -16.66 8.40 -20.05
CA LYS A 668 -15.32 7.80 -20.29
C LYS A 668 -15.05 6.58 -19.41
N SER A 669 -16.05 6.10 -18.66
CA SER A 669 -15.87 4.93 -17.81
C SER A 669 -15.71 3.64 -18.63
N LEU A 670 -14.92 2.73 -18.08
CA LEU A 670 -14.84 1.33 -18.51
C LEU A 670 -15.47 0.45 -17.42
N ILE A 671 -16.51 -0.29 -17.80
CA ILE A 671 -17.27 -1.16 -16.89
C ILE A 671 -16.97 -2.61 -17.23
N ILE A 672 -16.66 -3.41 -16.22
CA ILE A 672 -16.42 -4.85 -16.30
C ILE A 672 -17.42 -5.55 -15.39
N ILE A 673 -18.35 -6.31 -15.97
CA ILE A 673 -19.34 -7.10 -15.22
C ILE A 673 -19.16 -8.57 -15.54
N ASP A 674 -19.00 -9.37 -14.51
CA ASP A 674 -18.87 -10.83 -14.59
C ASP A 674 -19.96 -11.50 -13.76
N GLU A 675 -20.88 -12.17 -14.45
CA GLU A 675 -21.94 -13.00 -13.88
C GLU A 675 -22.86 -12.28 -12.87
N LEU A 676 -23.43 -11.12 -13.24
CA LEU A 676 -24.41 -10.41 -12.41
C LEU A 676 -25.72 -11.21 -12.29
N GLY A 677 -26.29 -11.28 -11.08
CA GLY A 677 -27.56 -11.94 -10.79
C GLY A 677 -27.43 -13.41 -10.33
N ARG A 678 -26.21 -13.88 -10.01
CA ARG A 678 -25.95 -15.27 -9.64
C ARG A 678 -26.35 -15.63 -8.22
N GLY A 679 -26.47 -14.66 -7.33
CA GLY A 679 -26.70 -14.84 -5.89
C GLY A 679 -28.17 -15.01 -5.49
N THR A 680 -29.11 -15.10 -6.45
CA THR A 680 -30.56 -15.19 -6.20
C THR A 680 -31.24 -16.24 -7.08
N SER A 681 -32.60 -16.27 -7.12
CA SER A 681 -33.32 -17.17 -8.01
C SER A 681 -33.01 -16.86 -9.49
N THR A 682 -33.12 -17.88 -10.37
CA THR A 682 -32.76 -17.72 -11.79
C THR A 682 -33.52 -16.57 -12.46
N TYR A 683 -34.84 -16.48 -12.25
CA TYR A 683 -35.64 -15.42 -12.86
C TYR A 683 -35.35 -14.02 -12.31
N ASP A 684 -35.12 -13.90 -10.99
CA ASP A 684 -34.71 -12.62 -10.40
C ASP A 684 -33.33 -12.21 -10.96
N GLY A 685 -32.40 -13.16 -11.04
CA GLY A 685 -31.05 -12.93 -11.56
C GLY A 685 -31.05 -12.44 -13.01
N ILE A 686 -31.80 -13.12 -13.89
CA ILE A 686 -31.98 -12.72 -15.30
C ILE A 686 -32.61 -11.34 -15.37
N SER A 687 -33.69 -11.08 -14.60
CA SER A 687 -34.40 -9.80 -14.63
C SER A 687 -33.53 -8.62 -14.22
N ILE A 688 -32.70 -8.80 -13.17
CA ILE A 688 -31.74 -7.81 -12.69
C ILE A 688 -30.65 -7.57 -13.75
N ALA A 689 -30.04 -8.64 -14.25
CA ALA A 689 -28.98 -8.54 -15.27
C ALA A 689 -29.48 -7.87 -16.54
N TRP A 690 -30.69 -8.25 -16.99
CA TRP A 690 -31.36 -7.65 -18.13
C TRP A 690 -31.59 -6.14 -17.95
N SER A 691 -32.23 -5.74 -16.85
CA SER A 691 -32.52 -4.33 -16.58
C SER A 691 -31.27 -3.47 -16.40
N CYS A 692 -30.22 -4.03 -15.77
CA CYS A 692 -28.91 -3.35 -15.65
C CYS A 692 -28.28 -3.13 -17.02
N LEU A 693 -28.34 -4.14 -17.92
CA LEU A 693 -27.76 -4.05 -19.25
C LEU A 693 -28.54 -3.06 -20.14
N GLU A 694 -29.89 -3.08 -20.09
CA GLU A 694 -30.74 -2.06 -20.74
C GLU A 694 -30.41 -0.66 -20.23
N TYR A 695 -30.24 -0.51 -18.92
CA TYR A 695 -29.88 0.79 -18.32
C TYR A 695 -28.54 1.27 -18.87
N ILE A 696 -27.49 0.43 -18.89
CA ILE A 696 -26.16 0.79 -19.41
C ILE A 696 -26.23 1.15 -20.90
N ALA A 697 -26.94 0.37 -21.69
CA ALA A 697 -27.04 0.57 -23.14
C ALA A 697 -27.88 1.79 -23.53
N GLY A 698 -28.97 2.07 -22.79
CA GLY A 698 -29.86 3.21 -23.00
C GLY A 698 -29.39 4.52 -22.33
N ASP A 699 -28.37 4.49 -21.51
CA ASP A 699 -27.87 5.66 -20.79
C ASP A 699 -27.20 6.66 -21.76
N PRO A 700 -27.57 7.94 -21.76
CA PRO A 700 -26.98 8.96 -22.63
C PRO A 700 -25.47 9.15 -22.42
N ARG A 701 -24.90 8.68 -21.31
CA ARG A 701 -23.46 8.67 -21.06
C ARG A 701 -22.70 7.74 -22.00
N HIS A 702 -23.33 6.67 -22.50
CA HIS A 702 -22.71 5.68 -23.40
C HIS A 702 -21.36 5.16 -22.96
N CYS A 703 -21.26 4.74 -21.69
CA CYS A 703 -20.01 4.21 -21.12
C CYS A 703 -19.67 2.84 -21.74
N ARG A 704 -18.38 2.57 -21.91
CA ARG A 704 -17.87 1.30 -22.48
C ARG A 704 -18.04 0.16 -21.49
N CYS A 705 -18.61 -0.98 -21.91
CA CYS A 705 -18.90 -2.11 -21.03
C CYS A 705 -18.52 -3.45 -21.63
N LEU A 706 -17.87 -4.31 -20.84
CA LEU A 706 -17.77 -5.75 -21.08
C LEU A 706 -18.65 -6.46 -20.07
N PHE A 707 -19.62 -7.21 -20.56
CA PHE A 707 -20.59 -7.92 -19.74
C PHE A 707 -20.51 -9.41 -20.03
N ALA A 708 -19.90 -10.19 -19.14
CA ALA A 708 -19.84 -11.63 -19.23
C ALA A 708 -21.00 -12.24 -18.44
N THR A 709 -21.68 -13.20 -19.04
CA THR A 709 -22.85 -13.85 -18.42
C THR A 709 -22.99 -15.30 -18.90
N HIS A 710 -23.73 -16.07 -18.12
CA HIS A 710 -24.23 -17.39 -18.50
C HIS A 710 -25.73 -17.38 -18.84
N PHE A 711 -26.40 -16.22 -18.77
CA PHE A 711 -27.78 -16.04 -19.16
C PHE A 711 -27.87 -15.82 -20.67
N PHE A 712 -28.35 -16.84 -21.40
CA PHE A 712 -28.47 -16.79 -22.87
C PHE A 712 -29.60 -15.88 -23.32
N GLU A 713 -30.59 -15.67 -22.48
CA GLU A 713 -31.75 -14.84 -22.75
C GLU A 713 -31.34 -13.38 -23.04
N LEU A 714 -30.24 -12.91 -22.47
CA LEU A 714 -29.71 -11.56 -22.67
C LEU A 714 -29.24 -11.29 -24.11
N ILE A 715 -29.02 -12.33 -24.91
CA ILE A 715 -28.60 -12.25 -26.33
C ILE A 715 -29.59 -11.44 -27.16
N GLU A 716 -30.88 -11.53 -26.86
CA GLU A 716 -31.95 -10.82 -27.54
C GLU A 716 -31.83 -9.29 -27.45
N LEU A 717 -31.05 -8.77 -26.48
CA LEU A 717 -30.85 -7.34 -26.32
C LEU A 717 -30.10 -6.67 -27.48
N GLU A 718 -29.31 -7.40 -28.28
CA GLU A 718 -28.67 -6.87 -29.50
C GLU A 718 -29.69 -6.42 -30.54
N GLU A 719 -30.86 -7.07 -30.62
CA GLU A 719 -31.92 -6.69 -31.52
C GLU A 719 -32.62 -5.39 -31.12
N LYS A 720 -32.72 -5.16 -29.79
CA LYS A 720 -33.36 -3.97 -29.22
C LYS A 720 -32.41 -2.76 -29.13
N PHE A 721 -31.12 -3.01 -28.85
CA PHE A 721 -30.08 -2.00 -28.65
C PHE A 721 -28.91 -2.23 -29.63
N PRO A 722 -28.83 -1.49 -30.76
CA PRO A 722 -27.78 -1.67 -31.77
C PRO A 722 -26.35 -1.47 -31.28
N ASN A 723 -26.16 -0.82 -30.13
CA ASN A 723 -24.89 -0.57 -29.46
C ASN A 723 -24.44 -1.73 -28.56
N ILE A 724 -25.27 -2.75 -28.34
CA ILE A 724 -24.90 -4.03 -27.75
C ILE A 724 -24.43 -4.96 -28.88
N LYS A 725 -23.35 -5.70 -28.67
CA LYS A 725 -22.86 -6.72 -29.58
C LYS A 725 -22.63 -8.03 -28.83
N ASN A 726 -23.18 -9.10 -29.37
CA ASN A 726 -23.00 -10.45 -28.85
C ASN A 726 -21.66 -11.04 -29.28
N PHE A 727 -20.99 -11.64 -28.32
CA PHE A 727 -19.77 -12.42 -28.48
C PHE A 727 -19.90 -13.73 -27.73
N ASN A 728 -19.19 -14.72 -28.19
CA ASN A 728 -19.12 -16.02 -27.52
C ASN A 728 -17.68 -16.51 -27.41
N VAL A 729 -17.45 -17.45 -26.50
CA VAL A 729 -16.16 -18.15 -26.42
C VAL A 729 -16.23 -19.38 -27.31
N ALA A 730 -15.36 -19.46 -28.30
CA ALA A 730 -15.34 -20.56 -29.27
C ALA A 730 -15.06 -21.90 -28.57
N VAL A 731 -15.92 -22.88 -28.87
CA VAL A 731 -15.81 -24.23 -28.35
C VAL A 731 -15.83 -25.19 -29.57
N LYS A 732 -14.90 -26.14 -29.58
CA LYS A 732 -14.85 -27.17 -30.62
C LYS A 732 -15.11 -28.53 -30.02
N GLU A 733 -16.03 -29.26 -30.57
CA GLU A 733 -16.27 -30.67 -30.24
C GLU A 733 -15.39 -31.54 -31.14
N TRP A 734 -14.55 -32.37 -30.54
CA TRP A 734 -13.68 -33.29 -31.23
C TRP A 734 -13.71 -34.65 -30.56
N GLN A 735 -14.07 -35.69 -31.29
CA GLN A 735 -14.20 -37.07 -30.79
C GLN A 735 -15.07 -37.19 -29.52
N GLY A 736 -16.20 -36.44 -29.47
CA GLY A 736 -17.09 -36.42 -28.31
C GLY A 736 -16.53 -35.71 -27.07
N LYS A 737 -15.39 -35.02 -27.19
CA LYS A 737 -14.82 -34.16 -26.13
C LYS A 737 -14.87 -32.71 -26.54
N LEU A 738 -15.19 -31.85 -25.56
CA LEU A 738 -15.16 -30.42 -25.72
C LEU A 738 -13.75 -29.86 -25.53
N HIS A 739 -13.33 -29.09 -26.53
CA HIS A 739 -12.09 -28.33 -26.45
C HIS A 739 -12.44 -26.85 -26.44
N PHE A 740 -12.14 -26.18 -25.31
CA PHE A 740 -12.26 -24.73 -25.20
C PHE A 740 -11.10 -24.09 -25.94
N LEU A 741 -11.39 -23.31 -26.97
CA LEU A 741 -10.37 -22.63 -27.78
C LEU A 741 -9.90 -21.33 -27.12
N HIS A 742 -10.61 -20.86 -26.10
CA HIS A 742 -10.36 -19.59 -25.41
C HIS A 742 -10.33 -18.38 -26.36
N LYS A 743 -10.94 -18.52 -27.56
CA LYS A 743 -11.04 -17.47 -28.55
C LYS A 743 -12.42 -16.82 -28.45
N ILE A 744 -12.46 -15.49 -28.43
CA ILE A 744 -13.68 -14.71 -28.42
C ILE A 744 -14.07 -14.45 -29.89
N GLU A 745 -15.28 -14.87 -30.28
CA GLU A 745 -15.83 -14.72 -31.62
C GLU A 745 -17.12 -13.90 -31.56
N LYS A 746 -17.41 -13.19 -32.67
CA LYS A 746 -18.63 -12.40 -32.80
C LYS A 746 -19.83 -13.32 -33.00
N GLY A 747 -20.91 -13.02 -32.33
CA GLY A 747 -22.19 -13.74 -32.40
C GLY A 747 -22.55 -14.42 -31.08
N PRO A 748 -23.79 -14.91 -30.96
CA PRO A 748 -24.27 -15.61 -29.78
C PRO A 748 -23.64 -17.00 -29.63
N ALA A 749 -23.61 -17.56 -28.44
CA ALA A 749 -23.26 -18.96 -28.23
C ALA A 749 -24.44 -19.88 -28.60
N ASP A 750 -24.15 -20.97 -29.28
CA ASP A 750 -25.20 -21.89 -29.80
C ASP A 750 -25.88 -22.71 -28.71
N ARG A 751 -25.21 -23.03 -27.61
CA ARG A 751 -25.69 -23.95 -26.56
C ARG A 751 -25.07 -23.70 -25.19
N SER A 752 -25.76 -24.19 -24.14
CA SER A 752 -25.20 -24.37 -22.82
C SER A 752 -24.33 -25.64 -22.77
N TYR A 753 -23.12 -25.54 -22.18
CA TYR A 753 -22.17 -26.66 -22.06
C TYR A 753 -22.00 -27.17 -20.61
N GLY A 754 -22.90 -26.76 -19.69
CA GLY A 754 -22.76 -27.09 -18.26
C GLY A 754 -22.71 -28.59 -17.98
N ILE A 755 -23.54 -29.40 -18.65
CA ILE A 755 -23.56 -30.87 -18.49
C ILE A 755 -22.27 -31.52 -19.00
N HIS A 756 -21.67 -31.00 -20.07
CA HIS A 756 -20.38 -31.50 -20.56
C HIS A 756 -19.22 -31.16 -19.61
N VAL A 757 -19.26 -29.99 -18.99
CA VAL A 757 -18.27 -29.61 -17.94
C VAL A 757 -18.43 -30.54 -16.73
N ALA A 758 -19.65 -30.88 -16.34
CA ALA A 758 -19.93 -31.84 -15.27
C ALA A 758 -19.34 -33.23 -15.59
N GLU A 759 -19.44 -33.66 -16.85
CA GLU A 759 -18.84 -34.92 -17.35
C GLU A 759 -17.31 -34.87 -17.26
N LEU A 760 -16.70 -33.78 -17.72
CA LEU A 760 -15.24 -33.55 -17.59
C LEU A 760 -14.77 -33.52 -16.16
N ALA A 761 -15.58 -33.00 -15.23
CA ALA A 761 -15.29 -32.98 -13.79
C ALA A 761 -15.41 -34.34 -13.10
N GLY A 762 -15.86 -35.39 -13.85
CA GLY A 762 -15.94 -36.74 -13.32
C GLY A 762 -17.27 -37.09 -12.63
N ILE A 763 -18.35 -36.34 -12.89
CA ILE A 763 -19.69 -36.74 -12.41
C ILE A 763 -20.07 -38.11 -13.00
N PRO A 764 -20.67 -39.04 -12.21
CA PRO A 764 -21.00 -40.35 -12.70
C PRO A 764 -21.84 -40.34 -14.01
N PRO A 765 -21.52 -41.21 -15.01
CA PRO A 765 -22.16 -41.18 -16.32
C PRO A 765 -23.70 -41.31 -16.25
N SER A 766 -24.24 -42.04 -15.30
CA SER A 766 -25.70 -42.18 -15.08
C SER A 766 -26.35 -40.85 -14.68
N ALA A 767 -25.65 -40.03 -13.81
CA ALA A 767 -26.15 -38.73 -13.42
C ALA A 767 -26.08 -37.74 -14.60
N VAL A 768 -25.00 -37.78 -15.40
CA VAL A 768 -24.83 -36.96 -16.63
C VAL A 768 -25.91 -37.29 -17.65
N ALA A 769 -26.18 -38.57 -17.88
CA ALA A 769 -27.25 -38.99 -18.82
C ALA A 769 -28.63 -38.46 -18.33
N ARG A 770 -28.95 -38.62 -17.05
CA ARG A 770 -30.21 -38.11 -16.49
C ARG A 770 -30.32 -36.58 -16.59
N ALA A 771 -29.21 -35.86 -16.35
CA ALA A 771 -29.16 -34.39 -16.50
C ALA A 771 -29.47 -33.96 -17.94
N ARG A 772 -28.97 -34.69 -18.96
CA ARG A 772 -29.30 -34.45 -20.40
C ARG A 772 -30.79 -34.64 -20.66
N ASP A 773 -31.41 -35.69 -20.11
CA ASP A 773 -32.84 -35.93 -20.28
C ASP A 773 -33.68 -34.85 -19.63
N ILE A 774 -33.32 -34.44 -18.37
CA ILE A 774 -34.01 -33.36 -17.67
C ILE A 774 -33.91 -32.05 -18.48
N MET A 775 -32.72 -31.74 -19.02
CA MET A 775 -32.52 -30.52 -19.82
C MET A 775 -33.46 -30.52 -21.03
N LYS A 776 -33.55 -31.65 -21.77
CA LYS A 776 -34.50 -31.76 -22.89
C LYS A 776 -35.97 -31.61 -22.45
N GLU A 777 -36.35 -32.13 -21.30
CA GLU A 777 -37.71 -31.98 -20.75
C GLU A 777 -38.01 -30.49 -20.44
N LEU A 778 -37.03 -29.74 -19.89
CA LEU A 778 -37.16 -28.32 -19.57
C LEU A 778 -37.24 -27.48 -20.85
N GLU A 779 -36.36 -27.70 -21.83
CA GLU A 779 -36.37 -27.01 -23.11
C GLU A 779 -37.70 -27.24 -23.87
N ASN A 780 -38.23 -28.47 -23.87
CA ASN A 780 -39.52 -28.80 -24.51
C ASN A 780 -40.73 -28.14 -23.79
N LYS A 781 -40.65 -27.91 -22.47
CA LYS A 781 -41.68 -27.14 -21.76
C LYS A 781 -41.68 -25.66 -22.18
N HIS A 782 -40.52 -25.05 -22.37
CA HIS A 782 -40.42 -23.67 -22.85
C HIS A 782 -40.93 -23.52 -24.30
N ILE A 783 -40.63 -24.47 -25.20
CA ILE A 783 -41.04 -24.42 -26.59
C ILE A 783 -42.57 -24.57 -26.74
N ARG A 784 -43.25 -25.24 -25.79
CA ARG A 784 -44.71 -25.38 -25.84
C ARG A 784 -45.46 -24.12 -25.39
N THR A 785 -44.84 -23.23 -24.66
CA THR A 785 -45.44 -21.92 -24.31
C THR A 785 -45.34 -20.89 -25.43
N ASP A 786 -44.41 -21.04 -26.40
CA ASP A 786 -44.18 -20.04 -27.45
C ASP A 786 -45.05 -20.19 -28.71
N LYS A 787 -45.90 -21.25 -28.89
CA LYS A 787 -46.64 -21.47 -30.13
C LYS A 787 -48.12 -21.13 -30.12
N THR A 788 -48.69 -20.66 -29.06
CA THR A 788 -50.09 -20.22 -28.99
C THR A 788 -50.34 -19.16 -27.95
N ALA A 789 -49.89 -17.94 -28.19
CA ALA A 789 -50.56 -16.71 -27.71
C ALA A 789 -49.80 -15.49 -28.21
N ALA A 790 -50.49 -14.44 -28.58
CA ALA A 790 -49.99 -13.08 -28.62
C ALA A 790 -49.23 -12.78 -27.31
N PRO A 791 -48.18 -11.93 -27.31
CA PRO A 791 -47.30 -11.75 -26.15
C PRO A 791 -48.15 -11.43 -24.92
N PRO A 792 -48.04 -12.22 -23.83
CA PRO A 792 -48.70 -11.86 -22.61
C PRO A 792 -48.06 -10.57 -22.11
N GLN A 793 -48.81 -9.52 -22.13
CA GLN A 793 -48.51 -8.34 -21.33
C GLN A 793 -48.35 -8.84 -19.92
N LEU A 794 -47.13 -8.80 -19.37
CA LEU A 794 -46.80 -9.16 -17.99
C LEU A 794 -47.58 -8.22 -17.07
N SER A 795 -48.82 -8.61 -16.68
CA SER A 795 -49.54 -8.01 -15.58
C SER A 795 -49.05 -8.67 -14.28
N PHE A 796 -48.27 -7.97 -13.52
CA PHE A 796 -47.75 -8.42 -12.21
C PHE A 796 -48.82 -8.51 -11.10
N PHE A 797 -50.11 -8.28 -11.48
CA PHE A 797 -51.27 -8.39 -10.59
C PHE A 797 -52.44 -9.02 -11.31
N ASP A 798 -52.47 -10.31 -11.40
CA ASP A 798 -53.69 -11.06 -11.79
C ASP A 798 -54.42 -11.47 -10.52
N ASP A 799 -55.14 -10.53 -9.92
CA ASP A 799 -56.26 -10.79 -9.03
C ASP A 799 -57.54 -10.50 -9.86
N GLY A 800 -58.15 -11.48 -10.46
CA GLY A 800 -59.36 -11.39 -11.28
C GLY A 800 -60.52 -10.65 -10.57
N ARG A 801 -60.36 -10.19 -9.37
CA ARG A 801 -61.22 -9.30 -8.60
C ARG A 801 -61.30 -7.87 -9.14
N TYR A 802 -60.29 -7.40 -9.90
CA TYR A 802 -60.24 -6.02 -10.40
C TYR A 802 -60.81 -5.86 -11.83
N GLU A 803 -60.83 -6.92 -12.60
CA GLU A 803 -61.38 -6.86 -13.97
C GLU A 803 -62.86 -6.47 -13.99
N GLY A 804 -63.66 -6.97 -13.07
CA GLY A 804 -65.07 -6.63 -12.91
C GLY A 804 -65.26 -5.14 -12.61
N ILE A 805 -64.45 -4.57 -11.74
CA ILE A 805 -64.50 -3.20 -11.32
C ILE A 805 -64.05 -2.27 -12.45
N ILE A 806 -62.97 -2.61 -13.14
CA ILE A 806 -62.47 -1.82 -14.30
C ILE A 806 -63.50 -1.81 -15.42
N LYS A 807 -64.21 -2.91 -15.64
CA LYS A 807 -65.29 -2.98 -16.64
C LYS A 807 -66.52 -2.13 -16.25
N LYS A 808 -66.86 -2.10 -14.98
CA LYS A 808 -67.92 -1.19 -14.45
C LYS A 808 -67.56 0.26 -14.60
N ILE A 809 -66.30 0.65 -14.31
CA ILE A 809 -65.81 2.06 -14.49
C ILE A 809 -65.79 2.44 -15.95
N LYS A 810 -65.33 1.59 -16.88
CA LYS A 810 -65.30 1.86 -18.33
C LYS A 810 -66.68 2.02 -18.95
N ASN A 811 -67.69 1.33 -18.42
CA ASN A 811 -69.07 1.36 -18.96
C ASN A 811 -69.96 2.39 -18.23
N ALA A 812 -69.46 3.13 -17.23
CA ALA A 812 -70.22 4.15 -16.53
C ALA A 812 -70.34 5.41 -17.39
N ASP A 813 -71.59 5.78 -17.77
CA ASP A 813 -71.86 7.05 -18.46
C ASP A 813 -71.88 8.21 -17.45
N THR A 814 -70.73 8.78 -17.20
CA THR A 814 -70.52 9.84 -16.20
C THR A 814 -71.23 11.15 -16.53
N ASP A 815 -71.59 11.40 -17.79
CA ASP A 815 -72.20 12.64 -18.25
C ASP A 815 -73.73 12.64 -18.04
N ASN A 816 -74.37 11.43 -18.03
CA ASN A 816 -75.79 11.30 -17.88
C ASN A 816 -76.20 10.60 -16.56
N MET A 817 -75.24 10.23 -15.70
CA MET A 817 -75.55 9.50 -14.46
C MET A 817 -76.03 10.41 -13.36
N LYS A 818 -77.21 10.06 -12.79
CA LYS A 818 -77.72 10.83 -11.62
C LYS A 818 -76.80 10.60 -10.40
N PRO A 819 -76.63 11.60 -9.53
CA PRO A 819 -75.71 11.51 -8.35
C PRO A 819 -75.98 10.33 -7.47
N VAL A 820 -77.21 9.92 -7.25
CA VAL A 820 -77.55 8.70 -6.46
C VAL A 820 -77.07 7.43 -7.13
N ALA A 821 -77.23 7.30 -8.48
CA ALA A 821 -76.75 6.15 -9.22
C ALA A 821 -75.19 6.04 -9.21
N ALA A 822 -74.53 7.19 -9.24
CA ALA A 822 -73.03 7.22 -9.09
C ALA A 822 -72.60 6.75 -7.72
N LEU A 823 -73.27 7.18 -6.63
CA LEU A 823 -72.96 6.72 -5.27
C LEU A 823 -73.24 5.22 -5.08
N THR A 824 -74.32 4.69 -5.70
CA THR A 824 -74.64 3.27 -5.64
C THR A 824 -73.58 2.47 -6.39
N LEU A 825 -73.14 2.92 -7.56
CA LEU A 825 -72.07 2.24 -8.32
C LEU A 825 -70.75 2.24 -7.56
N LEU A 826 -70.40 3.33 -6.89
CA LEU A 826 -69.23 3.43 -6.02
C LEU A 826 -69.31 2.51 -4.81
N ASP A 827 -70.45 2.35 -4.22
CA ASP A 827 -70.70 1.49 -3.07
C ASP A 827 -70.63 0.01 -3.46
N GLU A 828 -71.16 -0.34 -4.64
CA GLU A 828 -71.03 -1.67 -5.21
C GLU A 828 -69.55 -2.02 -5.50
N MET A 829 -68.79 -1.11 -6.08
CA MET A 829 -67.35 -1.29 -6.34
C MET A 829 -66.57 -1.41 -5.01
N LYS A 830 -66.90 -0.66 -3.98
CA LYS A 830 -66.31 -0.77 -2.64
C LYS A 830 -66.61 -2.11 -2.00
N THR A 831 -67.80 -2.62 -2.16
CA THR A 831 -68.21 -3.94 -1.63
C THR A 831 -67.48 -5.08 -2.35
N GLU A 832 -67.30 -4.99 -3.69
CA GLU A 832 -66.54 -5.93 -4.48
C GLU A 832 -65.04 -5.92 -4.15
N LEU A 833 -64.51 -4.73 -3.70
CA LEU A 833 -63.14 -4.57 -3.18
C LEU A 833 -62.96 -5.08 -1.75
N GLY A 834 -64.05 -5.51 -1.06
CA GLY A 834 -64.04 -5.93 0.34
C GLY A 834 -63.74 -4.80 1.32
N LEU A 835 -64.00 -3.55 0.96
CA LEU A 835 -63.85 -2.40 1.86
C LEU A 835 -65.14 -2.22 2.67
N PRO A 836 -65.08 -2.05 4.00
CA PRO A 836 -66.28 -1.92 4.85
C PRO A 836 -67.03 -0.65 4.54
N GLY A 837 -68.36 -0.76 4.23
CA GLY A 837 -69.28 0.34 4.15
C GLY A 837 -69.41 1.02 5.53
N LYS A 838 -69.77 2.34 5.52
CA LYS A 838 -70.00 3.12 6.76
C LYS A 838 -71.37 2.77 7.39
N ASP A 839 -71.50 1.58 7.87
CA ASP A 839 -72.62 1.28 8.79
C ASP A 839 -72.14 0.35 9.90
N GLY A 840 -71.90 0.95 11.07
CA GLY A 840 -71.60 0.17 12.27
C GLY A 840 -70.81 0.88 13.36
N GLN A 841 -71.04 2.18 13.58
CA GLN A 841 -70.75 2.76 14.90
C GLN A 841 -72.04 3.22 15.57
N GLY A 842 -72.66 2.29 16.23
CA GLY A 842 -73.78 2.53 17.11
C GLY A 842 -73.82 1.46 18.21
N GLY A 843 -73.25 1.81 19.37
CA GLY A 843 -73.77 1.18 20.61
C GLY A 843 -72.82 0.29 21.39
N LYS A 844 -72.38 0.85 22.52
CA LYS A 844 -72.26 0.30 23.87
C LYS A 844 -70.93 -0.23 24.39
N LYS A 845 -70.50 0.63 25.30
CA LYS A 845 -69.79 0.44 26.59
C LYS A 845 -68.33 0.07 26.55
#